data_ea9c9b5a0d57f66dab69abc026fe97db
#
_entry.id   ea9c9b5a0d57f66dab69abc026fe97db
#
_cell.length_a   1.000
_cell.length_b   1.000
_cell.length_c   1.000
_cell.angle_alpha   90.00
_cell.angle_beta   90.00
_cell.angle_gamma   90.00
#
_symmetry.space_group_name_H-M   'P 1'
#
loop_
_entity.id
_entity.type
_entity.pdbx_description
1 polymer ?
#
loop_
_entity_poly.entity_id
_entity_poly.type
_entity_poly.pdbx_seq_one_letter_code
_entity_poly.pdbx_strand_id
1 'polypeptide(L)'
;MATLAAGKSTEILRTLPTDDVRQIMWGFADRLDLQMVVQSARSVARGTVARLVAGGARNTHEWTAEKNAMLQEFDAAGITAAFMDPEHGGFIEGPKNLALALIAFELAWVDGGAATGSLATGLALGPIHERGTPEQYAEYMAKCVPPGPGEDRQQWRGAFALTEPLPFVGVETGMLSGRVSIAEWEEGKEPVLNVVKRGRFITNMGFANFVTAAVDSGDPRIKGSCFVILEEGDPGTFDRGVPARKLVHQLSSTNDPIFHLRIPASRIVGGYTVKDGVIIPRYNHGEIIEAVFKRTRVTVGLMTAAKLLSAVEPLIRYQRDRFRGSDTVSPGTPRYDLGLQQKQDALYRLVDVWATGEAAAALGFVTARIFDQLDPLEKEKDAVLASRGVSGAMATFKAMRAVEKKALEYLDLERQPESIRDAARWEDLNTDPLVRYALLDALAGVYCPATKLWDTGHGANIMREAVSLMGGYGITEDCPGFLGQKWMDAQLEATYEGPEAVQRRQMSMTMVNPLFLAQLRGMVTELRGIASTRPGTGACALATAIQMWLWTVGHLQVAKDADNAALYHSTRQGVTFPLADALGWLLSAHSLIRAVMELEARGPENPVVAEGLEGTLNFYRDMCHSQAARTAGEVGRICAELVFGYNRHPGWDDNEACYHADELIALEALIPGITAGPTDVVDEDGGHPMKAGPCAKAPGLEPFQRLRTKLDGCLTGSGLARDRAAEALTKVMIPAALDYPA
;
A
#
# COMPACT_ATOMS: atom_id res chain seq x y z
N MET A 1 38.87 0.04 -19.87
CA MET A 1 38.83 1.45 -19.47
C MET A 1 38.25 2.23 -20.62
N ALA A 2 36.93 2.42 -20.59
CA ALA A 2 36.28 3.32 -21.54
C ALA A 2 36.49 4.75 -21.01
N THR A 3 37.20 5.55 -21.77
CA THR A 3 37.23 6.98 -21.64
C THR A 3 35.79 7.49 -21.68
N LEU A 4 35.31 8.07 -20.57
CA LEU A 4 34.08 8.84 -20.55
C LEU A 4 34.25 9.98 -21.58
N ALA A 5 33.88 9.72 -22.83
CA ALA A 5 33.63 10.75 -23.78
C ALA A 5 32.61 11.69 -23.18
N ALA A 6 32.80 12.99 -23.30
CA ALA A 6 31.85 14.02 -22.91
C ALA A 6 30.50 13.64 -23.55
N GLY A 7 29.66 12.96 -22.77
CA GLY A 7 28.39 12.44 -23.24
C GLY A 7 27.49 13.60 -23.66
N LYS A 8 26.73 13.40 -24.68
CA LYS A 8 25.69 14.32 -25.12
C LYS A 8 24.78 14.65 -23.93
N SER A 9 24.36 15.89 -23.78
CA SER A 9 23.51 16.38 -22.69
C SER A 9 22.22 15.57 -22.49
N THR A 10 21.79 14.78 -23.47
CA THR A 10 20.67 13.87 -23.47
C THR A 10 20.85 12.60 -22.60
N GLU A 11 22.08 12.29 -22.16
CA GLU A 11 22.39 11.10 -21.34
C GLU A 11 22.36 11.38 -19.83
N ILE A 12 22.18 12.63 -19.43
CA ILE A 12 22.17 13.02 -18.02
C ILE A 12 20.74 12.93 -17.51
N LEU A 13 20.52 12.10 -16.49
CA LEU A 13 19.25 12.05 -15.77
C LEU A 13 19.07 13.37 -15.02
N ARG A 14 18.05 14.12 -15.39
CA ARG A 14 17.78 15.44 -14.82
C ARG A 14 17.04 15.38 -13.52
N THR A 15 16.11 14.44 -13.44
CA THR A 15 15.13 14.40 -12.40
C THR A 15 15.59 13.56 -11.24
N LEU A 16 15.49 14.13 -10.08
CA LEU A 16 15.67 13.46 -8.81
C LEU A 16 14.34 13.26 -8.11
N PRO A 17 14.26 12.35 -7.13
CA PRO A 17 13.09 12.20 -6.30
C PRO A 17 12.60 13.49 -5.64
N THR A 18 13.53 14.39 -5.32
CA THR A 18 13.22 15.72 -4.75
C THR A 18 12.39 16.60 -5.66
N ASP A 19 12.55 16.43 -6.97
CA ASP A 19 11.79 17.17 -7.97
C ASP A 19 10.39 16.59 -8.16
N ASP A 20 10.20 15.30 -7.94
CA ASP A 20 8.98 14.48 -8.02
C ASP A 20 8.03 14.77 -9.18
N VAL A 21 8.45 15.64 -10.02
CA VAL A 21 7.75 16.06 -11.23
C VAL A 21 7.29 14.85 -12.05
N ARG A 22 8.09 13.82 -12.04
CA ARG A 22 7.86 12.59 -12.76
C ARG A 22 6.63 11.86 -12.31
N GLN A 23 6.47 11.75 -11.00
CA GLN A 23 5.45 10.91 -10.39
C GLN A 23 4.17 11.65 -10.07
N ILE A 24 4.28 12.89 -9.61
CA ILE A 24 3.20 13.62 -8.99
C ILE A 24 2.77 14.80 -9.87
N MET A 25 3.65 15.79 -10.06
CA MET A 25 3.25 17.06 -10.67
C MET A 25 2.89 16.92 -12.15
N TRP A 26 3.63 16.12 -12.91
CA TRP A 26 3.34 15.97 -14.33
C TRP A 26 1.97 15.30 -14.60
N GLY A 27 1.56 14.41 -13.70
CA GLY A 27 0.29 13.67 -13.83
C GLY A 27 -0.95 14.51 -13.55
N PHE A 28 -0.82 15.73 -13.01
CA PHE A 28 -1.92 16.60 -12.59
C PHE A 28 -1.83 18.01 -13.20
N ALA A 29 -1.30 18.11 -14.39
CA ALA A 29 -1.15 19.41 -15.06
C ALA A 29 -2.48 20.16 -15.25
N ASP A 30 -3.59 19.45 -15.32
CA ASP A 30 -4.97 19.92 -15.45
C ASP A 30 -5.73 20.09 -14.11
N ARG A 31 -5.11 19.73 -12.97
CA ARG A 31 -5.72 19.72 -11.64
C ARG A 31 -5.01 20.68 -10.70
N LEU A 32 -5.40 21.97 -10.76
CA LEU A 32 -4.79 23.01 -9.94
C LEU A 32 -4.95 22.76 -8.44
N ASP A 33 -6.09 22.24 -8.00
CA ASP A 33 -6.36 21.89 -6.59
C ASP A 33 -5.37 20.85 -6.06
N LEU A 34 -5.07 19.80 -6.83
CA LEU A 34 -4.08 18.78 -6.45
C LEU A 34 -2.64 19.32 -6.49
N GLN A 35 -2.30 20.17 -7.45
CA GLN A 35 -1.01 20.85 -7.47
C GLN A 35 -0.80 21.74 -6.24
N MET A 36 -1.83 22.49 -5.83
CA MET A 36 -1.79 23.29 -4.61
C MET A 36 -1.58 22.43 -3.36
N VAL A 37 -2.29 21.30 -3.25
CA VAL A 37 -2.13 20.35 -2.13
C VAL A 37 -0.69 19.85 -2.05
N VAL A 38 -0.10 19.42 -3.14
CA VAL A 38 1.29 18.93 -3.19
C VAL A 38 2.27 20.03 -2.79
N GLN A 39 2.14 21.21 -3.36
CA GLN A 39 3.05 22.34 -3.06
C GLN A 39 2.95 22.77 -1.59
N SER A 40 1.74 22.86 -1.05
CA SER A 40 1.50 23.22 0.35
C SER A 40 2.08 22.18 1.30
N ALA A 41 1.74 20.90 1.09
CA ALA A 41 2.23 19.79 1.93
C ALA A 41 3.75 19.68 1.88
N ARG A 42 4.35 19.84 0.69
CA ARG A 42 5.80 19.85 0.49
C ARG A 42 6.47 21.01 1.22
N SER A 43 5.94 22.20 1.10
CA SER A 43 6.49 23.40 1.77
C SER A 43 6.50 23.21 3.29
N VAL A 44 5.42 22.71 3.86
CA VAL A 44 5.35 22.45 5.32
C VAL A 44 6.28 21.31 5.71
N ALA A 45 6.31 20.22 4.95
CA ALA A 45 7.17 19.07 5.20
C ALA A 45 8.64 19.45 5.24
N ARG A 46 9.12 20.07 4.16
CA ARG A 46 10.54 20.44 3.97
C ARG A 46 10.94 21.73 4.72
N GLY A 47 9.97 22.47 5.21
CA GLY A 47 10.16 23.65 6.06
C GLY A 47 10.00 23.32 7.55
N THR A 48 8.81 23.48 8.06
CA THR A 48 8.49 23.37 9.50
C THR A 48 8.74 21.99 10.07
N VAL A 49 8.28 20.93 9.39
CA VAL A 49 8.48 19.54 9.85
C VAL A 49 9.97 19.19 9.87
N ALA A 50 10.70 19.50 8.80
CA ALA A 50 12.13 19.21 8.72
C ALA A 50 12.94 19.92 9.82
N ARG A 51 12.61 21.19 10.12
CA ARG A 51 13.24 21.92 11.26
C ARG A 51 12.94 21.27 12.61
N LEU A 52 11.69 20.80 12.83
CA LEU A 52 11.33 20.11 14.06
C LEU A 52 12.10 18.80 14.23
N VAL A 53 12.25 18.04 13.15
CA VAL A 53 13.01 16.79 13.14
C VAL A 53 14.48 17.06 13.44
N ALA A 54 15.11 17.99 12.72
CA ALA A 54 16.52 18.37 12.90
C ALA A 54 16.78 18.96 14.30
N GLY A 55 15.83 19.74 14.83
CA GLY A 55 15.90 20.30 16.17
C GLY A 55 15.63 19.32 17.32
N GLY A 56 15.35 18.05 17.03
CA GLY A 56 15.14 17.02 18.06
C GLY A 56 13.76 17.07 18.74
N ALA A 57 12.77 17.80 18.20
CA ALA A 57 11.43 17.90 18.77
C ALA A 57 10.70 16.54 18.86
N ARG A 58 11.12 15.57 18.03
CA ARG A 58 10.64 14.17 18.08
C ARG A 58 11.25 13.33 19.21
N ASN A 59 12.21 13.86 19.98
CA ASN A 59 12.87 13.11 21.05
C ASN A 59 12.09 13.16 22.37
N THR A 60 10.88 13.69 22.38
CA THR A 60 9.98 13.67 23.53
C THR A 60 8.62 13.07 23.17
N HIS A 61 7.99 12.39 24.13
CA HIS A 61 6.64 11.84 24.00
C HIS A 61 5.55 12.87 24.30
N GLU A 62 5.90 13.95 24.99
CA GLU A 62 4.97 15.01 25.35
C GLU A 62 4.55 15.82 24.12
N TRP A 63 3.35 16.35 24.17
CA TRP A 63 2.83 17.28 23.16
C TRP A 63 3.32 18.69 23.50
N THR A 64 4.33 19.15 22.80
CA THR A 64 4.99 20.45 23.07
C THR A 64 4.39 21.59 22.27
N ALA A 65 4.77 22.83 22.62
CA ALA A 65 4.35 24.01 21.88
C ALA A 65 4.82 24.00 20.42
N GLU A 66 6.03 23.48 20.15
CA GLU A 66 6.59 23.36 18.81
C GLU A 66 5.77 22.36 17.97
N LYS A 67 5.37 21.23 18.55
CA LYS A 67 4.49 20.27 17.87
C LYS A 67 3.10 20.87 17.61
N ASN A 68 2.60 21.70 18.53
CA ASN A 68 1.35 22.39 18.31
C ASN A 68 1.45 23.44 17.20
N ALA A 69 2.58 24.16 17.09
CA ALA A 69 2.83 25.08 15.98
C ALA A 69 2.83 24.35 14.61
N MET A 70 3.31 23.11 14.55
CA MET A 70 3.19 22.28 13.34
C MET A 70 1.73 22.08 12.91
N LEU A 71 0.81 21.84 13.85
CA LEU A 71 -0.62 21.72 13.52
C LEU A 71 -1.19 23.03 12.97
N GLN A 72 -0.75 24.18 13.50
CA GLN A 72 -1.15 25.47 12.99
C GLN A 72 -0.66 25.73 11.57
N GLU A 73 0.55 25.25 11.24
CA GLU A 73 1.05 25.28 9.85
C GLU A 73 0.23 24.38 8.92
N PHE A 74 -0.23 23.20 9.38
CA PHE A 74 -1.15 22.37 8.60
C PHE A 74 -2.47 23.10 8.29
N ASP A 75 -2.98 23.87 9.24
CA ASP A 75 -4.18 24.66 9.06
C ASP A 75 -3.95 25.81 8.07
N ALA A 76 -2.88 26.57 8.27
CA ALA A 76 -2.54 27.72 7.43
C ALA A 76 -2.22 27.31 5.97
N ALA A 77 -1.62 26.14 5.78
CA ALA A 77 -1.30 25.60 4.47
C ALA A 77 -2.48 24.88 3.78
N GLY A 78 -3.66 24.82 4.41
CA GLY A 78 -4.85 24.16 3.86
C GLY A 78 -4.82 22.63 3.94
N ILE A 79 -3.81 22.02 4.58
CA ILE A 79 -3.69 20.56 4.70
C ILE A 79 -4.88 19.99 5.48
N THR A 80 -5.26 20.63 6.57
CA THR A 80 -6.44 20.24 7.36
C THR A 80 -7.74 20.40 6.57
N ALA A 81 -7.87 21.49 5.82
CA ALA A 81 -9.05 21.77 5.00
C ALA A 81 -9.20 20.84 3.79
N ALA A 82 -8.13 20.18 3.35
CA ALA A 82 -8.19 19.24 2.23
C ALA A 82 -9.10 18.02 2.48
N PHE A 83 -9.36 17.67 3.74
CA PHE A 83 -10.35 16.65 4.11
C PHE A 83 -11.79 17.14 4.01
N MET A 84 -12.02 18.44 4.16
CA MET A 84 -13.36 19.03 4.21
C MET A 84 -13.95 19.15 2.81
N ASP A 85 -15.28 19.04 2.70
CA ASP A 85 -15.98 19.34 1.45
C ASP A 85 -16.04 20.84 1.19
N PRO A 86 -16.14 21.28 -0.09
CA PRO A 86 -16.17 22.69 -0.44
C PRO A 86 -17.28 23.49 0.30
N GLU A 87 -18.45 22.87 0.51
CA GLU A 87 -19.57 23.45 1.27
C GLU A 87 -19.25 23.69 2.76
N HIS A 88 -18.21 23.02 3.29
CA HIS A 88 -17.74 23.13 4.66
C HIS A 88 -16.33 23.74 4.76
N GLY A 89 -15.92 24.54 3.77
CA GLY A 89 -14.65 25.28 3.81
C GLY A 89 -13.44 24.51 3.28
N GLY A 90 -13.66 23.34 2.65
CA GLY A 90 -12.64 22.65 1.86
C GLY A 90 -12.43 23.27 0.49
N PHE A 91 -11.46 22.77 -0.27
CA PHE A 91 -11.14 23.26 -1.62
C PHE A 91 -10.91 22.14 -2.65
N ILE A 92 -10.91 20.90 -2.21
CA ILE A 92 -10.80 19.76 -3.12
C ILE A 92 -12.18 19.41 -3.66
N GLU A 93 -12.34 19.53 -4.96
CA GLU A 93 -13.56 19.15 -5.66
C GLU A 93 -13.60 17.64 -5.93
N GLY A 94 -14.71 17.00 -5.56
CA GLY A 94 -14.93 15.57 -5.75
C GLY A 94 -14.25 14.68 -4.71
N PRO A 95 -13.96 13.43 -5.07
CA PRO A 95 -13.33 12.45 -4.17
C PRO A 95 -11.94 12.90 -3.70
N LYS A 96 -11.57 12.53 -2.48
CA LYS A 96 -10.39 13.04 -1.79
C LYS A 96 -9.28 12.02 -1.57
N ASN A 97 -9.48 10.78 -2.03
CA ASN A 97 -8.52 9.70 -1.75
C ASN A 97 -7.13 10.03 -2.31
N LEU A 98 -7.06 10.55 -3.52
CA LEU A 98 -5.81 10.96 -4.14
C LEU A 98 -5.20 12.19 -3.45
N ALA A 99 -5.99 13.19 -3.10
CA ALA A 99 -5.50 14.39 -2.40
C ALA A 99 -4.89 14.04 -1.04
N LEU A 100 -5.56 13.20 -0.24
CA LEU A 100 -5.06 12.74 1.06
C LEU A 100 -3.83 11.85 0.91
N ALA A 101 -3.79 11.02 -0.13
CA ALA A 101 -2.62 10.22 -0.46
C ALA A 101 -1.39 11.08 -0.80
N LEU A 102 -1.57 12.15 -1.55
CA LEU A 102 -0.52 13.13 -1.89
C LEU A 102 -0.01 13.86 -0.64
N ILE A 103 -0.90 14.31 0.24
CA ILE A 103 -0.51 14.92 1.53
C ILE A 103 0.32 13.95 2.37
N ALA A 104 -0.15 12.70 2.52
CA ALA A 104 0.55 11.68 3.29
C ALA A 104 1.95 11.41 2.71
N PHE A 105 2.06 11.34 1.40
CA PHE A 105 3.32 11.13 0.68
C PHE A 105 4.31 12.27 0.95
N GLU A 106 3.89 13.53 0.76
CA GLU A 106 4.77 14.69 0.95
C GLU A 106 5.23 14.86 2.41
N LEU A 107 4.34 14.69 3.38
CA LEU A 107 4.69 14.78 4.80
C LEU A 107 5.60 13.63 5.24
N ALA A 108 5.30 12.40 4.83
CA ALA A 108 6.11 11.22 5.15
C ALA A 108 7.46 11.20 4.41
N TRP A 109 7.64 12.00 3.37
CA TRP A 109 8.94 12.27 2.78
C TRP A 109 9.96 12.74 3.81
N VAL A 110 9.49 13.43 4.85
CA VAL A 110 10.31 13.94 5.95
C VAL A 110 10.08 13.12 7.23
N ASP A 111 8.82 12.99 7.69
CA ASP A 111 8.49 12.35 8.96
C ASP A 111 7.12 11.65 8.95
N GLY A 112 7.10 10.37 9.31
CA GLY A 112 5.87 9.58 9.37
C GLY A 112 4.91 10.02 10.47
N GLY A 113 5.43 10.57 11.57
CA GLY A 113 4.61 11.09 12.67
C GLY A 113 3.84 12.34 12.28
N ALA A 114 4.49 13.24 11.52
CA ALA A 114 3.83 14.43 10.97
C ALA A 114 2.70 14.04 10.00
N ALA A 115 2.95 13.08 9.09
CA ALA A 115 1.93 12.57 8.19
C ALA A 115 0.75 11.95 8.95
N THR A 116 1.02 11.09 9.93
CA THR A 116 -0.02 10.48 10.76
C THR A 116 -0.80 11.52 11.56
N GLY A 117 -0.10 12.50 12.14
CA GLY A 117 -0.72 13.58 12.90
C GLY A 117 -1.69 14.43 12.08
N SER A 118 -1.33 14.74 10.82
CA SER A 118 -2.19 15.51 9.91
C SER A 118 -3.45 14.74 9.50
N LEU A 119 -3.35 13.43 9.30
CA LEU A 119 -4.45 12.60 8.82
C LEU A 119 -5.38 12.09 9.93
N ALA A 120 -4.94 12.07 11.19
CA ALA A 120 -5.70 11.43 12.26
C ALA A 120 -7.01 12.16 12.61
N THR A 121 -7.10 13.48 12.44
CA THR A 121 -8.38 14.20 12.55
C THR A 121 -9.35 13.71 11.48
N GLY A 122 -8.89 13.51 10.25
CA GLY A 122 -9.67 12.88 9.19
C GLY A 122 -10.10 11.45 9.54
N LEU A 123 -9.25 10.67 10.23
CA LEU A 123 -9.62 9.35 10.71
C LEU A 123 -10.77 9.42 11.75
N ALA A 124 -10.76 10.40 12.65
CA ALA A 124 -11.87 10.63 13.59
C ALA A 124 -13.16 11.06 12.89
N LEU A 125 -13.05 11.86 11.85
CA LEU A 125 -14.18 12.27 11.01
C LEU A 125 -14.67 11.18 10.08
N GLY A 126 -13.82 10.21 9.73
CA GLY A 126 -14.13 9.14 8.79
C GLY A 126 -15.44 8.39 9.10
N PRO A 127 -15.70 7.92 10.33
CA PRO A 127 -16.98 7.32 10.69
C PRO A 127 -18.19 8.21 10.43
N ILE A 128 -18.05 9.50 10.69
CA ILE A 128 -19.11 10.50 10.49
C ILE A 128 -19.29 10.77 9.00
N HIS A 129 -18.21 10.97 8.26
CA HIS A 129 -18.23 11.19 6.81
C HIS A 129 -18.86 10.01 6.07
N GLU A 130 -18.47 8.79 6.41
CA GLU A 130 -18.91 7.60 5.68
C GLU A 130 -20.32 7.13 6.07
N ARG A 131 -20.70 7.30 7.35
CA ARG A 131 -21.91 6.68 7.91
C ARG A 131 -22.71 7.58 8.85
N GLY A 132 -22.29 8.83 9.07
CA GLY A 132 -23.00 9.78 9.91
C GLY A 132 -24.36 10.18 9.35
N THR A 133 -25.22 10.75 10.22
CA THR A 133 -26.42 11.44 9.74
C THR A 133 -26.03 12.77 9.10
N PRO A 134 -26.90 13.39 8.26
CA PRO A 134 -26.61 14.72 7.68
C PRO A 134 -26.28 15.78 8.75
N GLU A 135 -26.94 15.71 9.90
CA GLU A 135 -26.71 16.64 11.01
C GLU A 135 -25.35 16.42 11.66
N GLN A 136 -24.97 15.15 11.95
CA GLN A 136 -23.66 14.81 12.46
C GLN A 136 -22.56 15.24 11.48
N TYR A 137 -22.75 14.98 10.19
CA TYR A 137 -21.83 15.37 9.15
C TYR A 137 -21.61 16.87 9.13
N ALA A 138 -22.68 17.67 9.01
CA ALA A 138 -22.60 19.13 8.94
C ALA A 138 -21.96 19.72 10.20
N GLU A 139 -22.35 19.24 11.38
CA GLU A 139 -21.84 19.72 12.66
C GLU A 139 -20.32 19.52 12.81
N TYR A 140 -19.84 18.28 12.62
CA TYR A 140 -18.45 17.96 12.88
C TYR A 140 -17.50 18.43 11.78
N MET A 141 -17.95 18.51 10.52
CA MET A 141 -17.18 19.15 9.46
C MET A 141 -16.97 20.65 9.77
N ALA A 142 -18.04 21.36 10.15
CA ALA A 142 -17.93 22.78 10.52
C ALA A 142 -17.04 23.04 11.74
N LYS A 143 -17.07 22.16 12.76
CA LYS A 143 -16.20 22.26 13.94
C LYS A 143 -14.72 22.06 13.61
N CYS A 144 -14.38 21.20 12.63
CA CYS A 144 -13.01 20.79 12.33
C CYS A 144 -12.32 21.63 11.26
N VAL A 145 -13.06 22.37 10.44
CA VAL A 145 -12.45 23.27 9.46
C VAL A 145 -11.74 24.43 10.18
N PRO A 146 -10.55 24.85 9.72
CA PRO A 146 -9.88 26.01 10.27
C PRO A 146 -10.78 27.26 10.23
N PRO A 147 -10.80 28.14 11.28
CA PRO A 147 -11.58 29.35 11.28
C PRO A 147 -11.11 30.29 10.16
N GLY A 148 -12.08 30.89 9.49
CA GLY A 148 -11.83 31.91 8.48
C GLY A 148 -11.35 33.23 9.10
N PRO A 149 -10.85 34.18 8.29
CA PRO A 149 -10.44 35.49 8.78
C PRO A 149 -11.59 36.22 9.52
N GLY A 150 -11.38 36.55 10.80
CA GLY A 150 -12.34 37.24 11.64
C GLY A 150 -13.35 36.34 12.36
N GLU A 151 -13.28 35.05 12.23
CA GLU A 151 -14.05 34.10 13.04
C GLU A 151 -13.39 33.88 14.40
N ASP A 152 -14.15 34.15 15.47
CA ASP A 152 -13.72 33.90 16.87
C ASP A 152 -14.27 32.53 17.33
N ARG A 153 -13.77 31.45 16.77
CA ARG A 153 -14.09 30.07 17.20
C ARG A 153 -12.84 29.24 17.30
N GLN A 154 -12.85 28.30 18.23
CA GLN A 154 -11.80 27.29 18.32
C GLN A 154 -12.05 26.19 17.29
N GLN A 155 -11.02 25.84 16.52
CA GLN A 155 -11.02 24.66 15.68
C GLN A 155 -10.98 23.40 16.53
N TRP A 156 -11.85 22.43 16.20
CA TRP A 156 -11.85 21.13 16.86
C TRP A 156 -10.95 20.14 16.13
N ARG A 157 -10.35 19.27 16.94
CA ARG A 157 -9.54 18.14 16.44
C ARG A 157 -10.09 16.86 17.01
N GLY A 158 -10.07 15.81 16.21
CA GLY A 158 -10.63 14.53 16.61
C GLY A 158 -9.58 13.43 16.77
N ALA A 159 -9.98 12.39 17.51
CA ALA A 159 -9.26 11.14 17.62
C ALA A 159 -10.19 9.95 17.37
N PHE A 160 -9.62 8.81 16.94
CA PHE A 160 -10.36 7.59 16.63
C PHE A 160 -10.01 6.51 17.65
N ALA A 161 -10.95 6.21 18.58
CA ALA A 161 -10.72 5.29 19.68
C ALA A 161 -11.28 3.90 19.39
N LEU A 162 -10.53 3.12 18.61
CA LEU A 162 -10.83 1.71 18.33
C LEU A 162 -10.02 0.78 19.25
N THR A 163 -8.69 0.88 19.21
CA THR A 163 -7.77 -0.01 19.93
C THR A 163 -7.92 0.13 21.45
N GLU A 164 -7.95 -1.00 22.13
CA GLU A 164 -8.13 -1.12 23.58
C GLU A 164 -6.96 -1.88 24.23
N PRO A 165 -6.79 -1.82 25.57
CA PRO A 165 -5.78 -2.61 26.25
C PRO A 165 -5.97 -4.12 26.07
N LEU A 166 -4.89 -4.90 26.24
CA LEU A 166 -4.96 -6.36 26.24
C LEU A 166 -6.07 -6.87 27.19
N PRO A 167 -6.82 -7.94 26.81
CA PRO A 167 -6.62 -8.77 25.62
C PRO A 167 -7.38 -8.30 24.37
N PHE A 168 -7.98 -7.12 24.37
CA PHE A 168 -8.83 -6.58 23.30
C PHE A 168 -8.06 -5.73 22.29
N VAL A 169 -6.75 -5.89 22.23
CA VAL A 169 -5.92 -5.24 21.21
C VAL A 169 -6.04 -5.98 19.89
N GLY A 170 -6.39 -5.25 18.84
CA GLY A 170 -6.47 -5.80 17.47
C GLY A 170 -7.88 -5.74 16.89
N VAL A 171 -7.94 -5.29 15.64
CA VAL A 171 -9.21 -5.12 14.89
C VAL A 171 -9.81 -6.44 14.40
N GLU A 172 -8.99 -7.47 14.25
CA GLU A 172 -9.39 -8.77 13.72
C GLU A 172 -10.24 -9.60 14.67
N THR A 173 -10.24 -9.29 15.96
CA THR A 173 -11.00 -10.06 16.95
C THR A 173 -12.50 -9.76 16.92
N GLY A 174 -12.88 -8.56 16.45
CA GLY A 174 -14.25 -8.08 16.50
C GLY A 174 -14.81 -7.88 17.92
N MET A 175 -13.98 -8.07 18.96
CA MET A 175 -14.37 -7.95 20.36
C MET A 175 -13.99 -6.57 20.89
N LEU A 176 -14.89 -5.99 21.68
CA LEU A 176 -14.70 -4.71 22.33
C LEU A 176 -14.90 -4.86 23.85
N SER A 177 -14.06 -4.20 24.64
CA SER A 177 -14.24 -4.08 26.09
C SER A 177 -15.09 -2.86 26.47
N GLY A 178 -15.05 -1.82 25.63
CA GLY A 178 -15.87 -0.61 25.80
C GLY A 178 -17.34 -0.94 25.76
N ARG A 179 -18.14 -0.31 26.64
CA ARG A 179 -19.57 -0.59 26.81
C ARG A 179 -20.39 0.67 26.70
N VAL A 180 -21.58 0.51 26.08
CA VAL A 180 -22.65 1.49 26.08
C VAL A 180 -23.88 0.91 26.76
N SER A 181 -24.50 1.67 27.65
CA SER A 181 -25.71 1.31 28.36
C SER A 181 -26.65 2.51 28.46
N ILE A 182 -27.92 2.29 28.76
CA ILE A 182 -28.88 3.37 28.97
C ILE A 182 -28.71 3.92 30.40
N ALA A 183 -28.42 5.23 30.49
CA ALA A 183 -28.38 5.95 31.76
C ALA A 183 -29.78 6.44 32.16
N GLU A 184 -30.49 7.08 31.22
CA GLU A 184 -31.83 7.62 31.40
C GLU A 184 -32.63 7.45 30.12
N TRP A 185 -33.89 7.05 30.27
CA TRP A 185 -34.84 6.98 29.14
C TRP A 185 -36.27 7.14 29.63
N GLU A 186 -36.88 8.25 29.31
CA GLU A 186 -38.28 8.54 29.55
C GLU A 186 -39.07 8.44 28.23
N GLU A 187 -40.33 8.05 28.31
CA GLU A 187 -41.17 7.96 27.13
C GLU A 187 -41.33 9.31 26.44
N GLY A 188 -41.10 9.35 25.13
CA GLY A 188 -41.16 10.58 24.33
C GLY A 188 -39.92 11.46 24.41
N LYS A 189 -38.90 11.11 25.22
CA LYS A 189 -37.62 11.83 25.28
C LYS A 189 -36.49 11.02 24.62
N GLU A 190 -35.47 11.75 24.18
CA GLU A 190 -34.24 11.13 23.69
C GLU A 190 -33.53 10.35 24.82
N PRO A 191 -33.12 9.09 24.62
CA PRO A 191 -32.33 8.36 25.59
C PRO A 191 -30.98 9.01 25.88
N VAL A 192 -30.57 9.01 27.13
CA VAL A 192 -29.20 9.34 27.55
C VAL A 192 -28.43 8.04 27.76
N LEU A 193 -27.28 7.94 27.11
CA LEU A 193 -26.41 6.77 27.17
C LEU A 193 -25.24 7.02 28.13
N ASN A 194 -24.85 5.98 28.85
CA ASN A 194 -23.62 5.93 29.61
C ASN A 194 -22.58 5.13 28.82
N VAL A 195 -21.42 5.73 28.54
CA VAL A 195 -20.34 5.14 27.78
C VAL A 195 -19.13 4.96 28.68
N VAL A 196 -18.61 3.74 28.77
CA VAL A 196 -17.40 3.41 29.49
C VAL A 196 -16.40 2.77 28.50
N LYS A 197 -15.24 3.40 28.30
CA LYS A 197 -14.21 2.89 27.40
C LYS A 197 -12.82 3.27 27.87
N ARG A 198 -11.88 2.35 27.65
CA ARG A 198 -10.44 2.60 27.78
C ARG A 198 -9.80 2.41 26.40
N GLY A 199 -9.09 3.42 25.94
CA GLY A 199 -8.32 3.34 24.70
C GLY A 199 -6.86 2.96 24.96
N ARG A 200 -6.21 2.46 23.93
CA ARG A 200 -4.77 2.20 23.89
C ARG A 200 -4.20 2.69 22.57
N PHE A 201 -3.08 3.40 22.62
CA PHE A 201 -2.40 3.92 21.42
C PHE A 201 -3.26 4.84 20.55
N ILE A 202 -4.09 5.67 21.14
CA ILE A 202 -5.01 6.55 20.38
C ILE A 202 -4.26 7.79 19.88
N THR A 203 -4.13 7.87 18.55
CA THR A 203 -3.47 8.98 17.86
C THR A 203 -4.30 10.26 17.96
N ASN A 204 -3.63 11.41 18.08
CA ASN A 204 -4.18 12.76 18.29
C ASN A 204 -4.92 12.94 19.62
N MET A 205 -4.93 11.96 20.50
CA MET A 205 -5.67 12.04 21.75
C MET A 205 -5.16 13.14 22.69
N GLY A 206 -3.86 13.48 22.64
CA GLY A 206 -3.26 14.50 23.50
C GLY A 206 -3.87 15.90 23.35
N PHE A 207 -4.53 16.16 22.23
CA PHE A 207 -5.17 17.45 21.92
C PHE A 207 -6.60 17.34 21.35
N ALA A 208 -7.19 16.15 21.33
CA ALA A 208 -8.51 15.93 20.76
C ALA A 208 -9.62 16.63 21.59
N ASN A 209 -10.55 17.28 20.90
CA ASN A 209 -11.76 17.87 21.47
C ASN A 209 -12.94 16.89 21.43
N PHE A 210 -12.91 15.95 20.47
CA PHE A 210 -13.89 14.89 20.36
C PHE A 210 -13.24 13.57 19.94
N VAL A 211 -13.95 12.48 20.15
CA VAL A 211 -13.49 11.13 19.80
C VAL A 211 -14.64 10.36 19.18
N THR A 212 -14.37 9.66 18.07
CA THR A 212 -15.25 8.60 17.59
C THR A 212 -14.80 7.28 18.18
N ALA A 213 -15.64 6.61 18.95
CA ALA A 213 -15.28 5.47 19.78
C ALA A 213 -16.15 4.23 19.47
N ALA A 214 -15.51 3.10 19.22
CA ALA A 214 -16.19 1.81 19.08
C ALA A 214 -16.56 1.24 20.45
N VAL A 215 -17.81 0.86 20.64
CA VAL A 215 -18.34 0.26 21.87
C VAL A 215 -19.31 -0.88 21.58
N ASP A 216 -19.38 -1.83 22.50
CA ASP A 216 -20.36 -2.92 22.46
C ASP A 216 -21.47 -2.68 23.47
N SER A 217 -22.62 -3.32 23.27
CA SER A 217 -23.73 -3.17 24.19
C SER A 217 -23.39 -3.75 25.58
N GLY A 218 -23.67 -2.95 26.60
CA GLY A 218 -23.72 -3.36 28.01
C GLY A 218 -25.13 -3.42 28.58
N ASP A 219 -26.17 -3.25 27.74
CA ASP A 219 -27.58 -3.17 28.15
C ASP A 219 -28.44 -3.96 27.14
N PRO A 220 -29.35 -4.85 27.59
CA PRO A 220 -30.22 -5.61 26.69
C PRO A 220 -31.16 -4.74 25.85
N ARG A 221 -31.34 -3.47 26.23
CA ARG A 221 -32.11 -2.50 25.48
C ARG A 221 -31.34 -1.79 24.38
N ILE A 222 -30.06 -2.15 24.16
CA ILE A 222 -29.24 -1.70 23.02
C ILE A 222 -28.78 -2.92 22.25
N LYS A 223 -29.07 -3.00 20.95
CA LYS A 223 -28.76 -4.16 20.14
C LYS A 223 -27.37 -4.05 19.49
N GLY A 224 -26.44 -4.90 19.96
CA GLY A 224 -25.11 -5.03 19.32
C GLY A 224 -24.17 -3.87 19.60
N SER A 225 -23.15 -3.75 18.78
CA SER A 225 -22.10 -2.73 18.88
C SER A 225 -22.41 -1.52 17.99
N CYS A 226 -21.76 -0.38 18.28
CA CYS A 226 -21.85 0.83 17.48
C CYS A 226 -20.58 1.68 17.61
N PHE A 227 -20.53 2.77 16.86
CA PHE A 227 -19.65 3.90 17.15
C PHE A 227 -20.46 5.02 17.79
N VAL A 228 -19.83 5.69 18.74
CA VAL A 228 -20.37 6.86 19.42
C VAL A 228 -19.41 8.04 19.31
N ILE A 229 -19.95 9.25 19.32
CA ILE A 229 -19.18 10.50 19.34
C ILE A 229 -19.14 11.00 20.79
N LEU A 230 -17.94 11.15 21.33
CA LEU A 230 -17.66 11.64 22.68
C LEU A 230 -17.01 13.01 22.57
N GLU A 231 -17.50 13.99 23.31
CA GLU A 231 -16.94 15.33 23.36
C GLU A 231 -16.31 15.64 24.73
N GLU A 232 -15.30 16.49 24.75
CA GLU A 232 -14.63 16.92 25.99
C GLU A 232 -15.59 17.59 26.98
N GLY A 233 -16.63 18.25 26.50
CA GLY A 233 -17.66 18.91 27.29
C GLY A 233 -18.78 18.02 27.80
N ASP A 234 -18.82 16.72 27.45
CA ASP A 234 -19.87 15.80 27.87
C ASP A 234 -19.78 15.54 29.40
N PRO A 235 -20.93 15.38 30.08
CA PRO A 235 -20.94 15.10 31.52
C PRO A 235 -20.22 13.78 31.88
N GLY A 236 -19.24 13.87 32.77
CA GLY A 236 -18.46 12.72 33.24
C GLY A 236 -16.95 12.92 33.13
N THR A 237 -16.24 11.87 32.74
CA THR A 237 -14.78 11.89 32.64
C THR A 237 -14.36 11.71 31.17
N PHE A 238 -13.72 12.74 30.62
CA PHE A 238 -12.99 12.72 29.37
C PHE A 238 -11.50 12.87 29.69
N ASP A 239 -10.83 11.76 30.01
CA ASP A 239 -9.41 11.76 30.34
C ASP A 239 -8.59 11.37 29.11
N ARG A 240 -7.75 12.28 28.61
CA ARG A 240 -6.87 12.04 27.47
C ARG A 240 -5.78 11.01 27.77
N GLY A 241 -5.56 10.66 29.03
CA GLY A 241 -4.54 9.73 29.47
C GLY A 241 -3.11 10.25 29.30
N VAL A 242 -2.15 9.38 29.59
CA VAL A 242 -0.73 9.72 29.47
C VAL A 242 -0.20 9.40 28.07
N PRO A 243 0.82 10.16 27.60
CA PRO A 243 1.49 9.85 26.34
C PRO A 243 2.09 8.46 26.32
N ALA A 244 1.86 7.71 25.24
CA ALA A 244 2.51 6.43 25.05
C ALA A 244 4.01 6.62 24.78
N ARG A 245 4.84 5.83 25.46
CA ARG A 245 6.30 5.84 25.27
C ARG A 245 6.68 5.02 24.04
N LYS A 246 6.46 5.60 22.87
CA LYS A 246 6.74 4.98 21.57
C LYS A 246 8.11 5.38 21.04
N LEU A 247 8.73 4.50 20.25
CA LEU A 247 10.04 4.73 19.62
C LEU A 247 9.92 5.47 18.27
N VAL A 248 8.72 5.56 17.74
CA VAL A 248 8.45 5.94 16.34
C VAL A 248 7.29 6.92 16.27
N HIS A 249 7.15 7.62 15.13
CA HIS A 249 6.08 8.62 14.90
C HIS A 249 5.98 9.66 16.01
N GLN A 250 7.13 10.18 16.46
CA GLN A 250 7.18 11.06 17.62
C GLN A 250 6.53 12.43 17.41
N LEU A 251 6.35 12.86 16.15
CA LEU A 251 5.61 14.09 15.83
C LEU A 251 4.09 13.89 15.80
N SER A 252 3.56 12.71 16.11
CA SER A 252 2.13 12.52 16.40
C SER A 252 1.89 12.32 17.89
N SER A 253 0.82 12.88 18.41
CA SER A 253 0.35 12.54 19.77
C SER A 253 -0.22 11.13 19.77
N THR A 254 0.04 10.36 20.81
CA THR A 254 -0.53 9.02 21.02
C THR A 254 -0.69 8.78 22.51
N ASN A 255 -1.93 8.62 22.97
CA ASN A 255 -2.23 8.47 24.39
C ASN A 255 -3.12 7.25 24.66
N ASP A 256 -3.25 6.89 25.93
CA ASP A 256 -4.09 5.82 26.46
C ASP A 256 -5.28 6.41 27.25
N PRO A 257 -6.37 6.84 26.58
CA PRO A 257 -7.47 7.56 27.21
C PRO A 257 -8.40 6.69 28.03
N ILE A 258 -9.14 7.36 28.94
CA ILE A 258 -10.23 6.78 29.72
C ILE A 258 -11.47 7.66 29.57
N PHE A 259 -12.58 7.05 29.19
CA PHE A 259 -13.87 7.68 29.06
C PHE A 259 -14.89 7.06 29.98
N HIS A 260 -15.63 7.92 30.70
CA HIS A 260 -16.83 7.55 31.41
C HIS A 260 -17.80 8.74 31.30
N LEU A 261 -18.62 8.72 30.24
CA LEU A 261 -19.38 9.88 29.79
C LEU A 261 -20.84 9.57 29.62
N ARG A 262 -21.69 10.57 29.81
CA ARG A 262 -23.12 10.55 29.51
C ARG A 262 -23.37 11.36 28.26
N ILE A 263 -23.95 10.72 27.24
CA ILE A 263 -24.19 11.33 25.94
C ILE A 263 -25.62 11.10 25.48
N PRO A 264 -26.22 11.98 24.66
CA PRO A 264 -27.51 11.71 24.03
C PRO A 264 -27.37 10.58 22.98
N ALA A 265 -28.43 9.80 22.76
CA ALA A 265 -28.41 8.69 21.81
C ALA A 265 -28.18 9.14 20.35
N SER A 266 -28.49 10.40 20.02
CA SER A 266 -28.17 11.03 18.73
C SER A 266 -26.67 11.06 18.41
N ARG A 267 -25.80 10.83 19.41
CA ARG A 267 -24.34 10.68 19.23
C ARG A 267 -23.93 9.27 18.73
N ILE A 268 -24.88 8.32 18.55
CA ILE A 268 -24.61 7.07 17.81
C ILE A 268 -24.36 7.46 16.35
N VAL A 269 -23.22 7.10 15.80
CA VAL A 269 -22.85 7.38 14.40
C VAL A 269 -23.85 6.72 13.44
N GLY A 270 -24.44 7.51 12.56
CA GLY A 270 -25.47 7.08 11.61
C GLY A 270 -26.87 6.98 12.20
N GLY A 271 -27.02 7.30 13.50
CA GLY A 271 -28.30 7.26 14.18
C GLY A 271 -28.75 5.87 14.57
N TYR A 272 -30.00 5.82 15.04
CA TYR A 272 -30.62 4.59 15.54
C TYR A 272 -32.13 4.55 15.27
N THR A 273 -32.73 3.39 15.44
CA THR A 273 -34.19 3.21 15.51
C THR A 273 -34.57 2.60 16.85
N VAL A 274 -35.82 2.83 17.28
CA VAL A 274 -36.36 2.17 18.46
C VAL A 274 -37.45 1.18 18.04
N LYS A 275 -37.29 -0.06 18.48
CA LYS A 275 -38.28 -1.10 18.26
C LYS A 275 -38.49 -1.89 19.55
N ASP A 276 -39.73 -1.97 20.01
CA ASP A 276 -40.10 -2.73 21.22
C ASP A 276 -39.28 -2.33 22.47
N GLY A 277 -38.99 -1.01 22.63
CA GLY A 277 -38.17 -0.51 23.73
C GLY A 277 -36.67 -0.80 23.63
N VAL A 278 -36.22 -1.23 22.45
CA VAL A 278 -34.79 -1.52 22.17
C VAL A 278 -34.22 -0.51 21.15
N ILE A 279 -33.10 0.07 21.47
CA ILE A 279 -32.29 0.91 20.56
C ILE A 279 -31.54 -0.01 19.61
N ILE A 280 -31.72 0.22 18.31
CA ILE A 280 -31.04 -0.53 17.24
C ILE A 280 -30.18 0.49 16.46
N PRO A 281 -28.85 0.51 16.68
CA PRO A 281 -27.93 1.31 15.85
C PRO A 281 -28.08 0.93 14.37
N ARG A 282 -27.98 1.93 13.50
CA ARG A 282 -28.11 1.70 12.05
C ARG A 282 -26.96 0.88 11.48
N TYR A 283 -25.76 1.08 12.05
CA TYR A 283 -24.55 0.38 11.65
C TYR A 283 -23.85 -0.23 12.87
N ASN A 284 -23.32 -1.43 12.75
CA ASN A 284 -22.44 -2.00 13.75
C ASN A 284 -21.00 -1.46 13.58
N HIS A 285 -20.14 -1.70 14.57
CA HIS A 285 -18.76 -1.19 14.54
C HIS A 285 -17.95 -1.74 13.36
N GLY A 286 -18.16 -2.99 12.96
CA GLY A 286 -17.45 -3.63 11.85
C GLY A 286 -17.75 -2.96 10.50
N GLU A 287 -19.01 -2.62 10.23
CA GLU A 287 -19.43 -1.93 9.01
C GLU A 287 -18.80 -0.53 8.88
N ILE A 288 -18.65 0.17 10.02
CA ILE A 288 -18.01 1.49 10.04
C ILE A 288 -16.50 1.37 9.85
N ILE A 289 -15.85 0.41 10.53
CA ILE A 289 -14.41 0.15 10.38
C ILE A 289 -14.06 -0.18 8.93
N GLU A 290 -14.85 -1.05 8.30
CA GLU A 290 -14.63 -1.42 6.91
C GLU A 290 -14.72 -0.22 5.97
N ALA A 291 -15.73 0.63 6.13
CA ALA A 291 -15.91 1.83 5.33
C ALA A 291 -14.73 2.81 5.46
N VAL A 292 -14.22 3.00 6.68
CA VAL A 292 -13.10 3.90 6.96
C VAL A 292 -11.77 3.31 6.48
N PHE A 293 -11.43 2.09 6.88
CA PHE A 293 -10.11 1.49 6.60
C PHE A 293 -9.91 1.08 5.14
N LYS A 294 -10.99 0.91 4.39
CA LYS A 294 -10.94 0.67 2.95
C LYS A 294 -10.13 1.75 2.22
N ARG A 295 -10.11 2.99 2.71
CA ARG A 295 -9.44 4.14 2.10
C ARG A 295 -8.12 4.51 2.76
N THR A 296 -8.07 4.53 4.08
CA THR A 296 -6.92 5.03 4.84
C THR A 296 -5.67 4.14 4.70
N ARG A 297 -5.83 2.86 4.41
CA ARG A 297 -4.71 1.92 4.14
C ARG A 297 -3.83 2.35 2.99
N VAL A 298 -4.39 3.01 1.98
CA VAL A 298 -3.64 3.50 0.82
C VAL A 298 -2.67 4.59 1.21
N THR A 299 -3.12 5.55 2.03
CA THR A 299 -2.27 6.63 2.52
C THR A 299 -1.10 6.10 3.35
N VAL A 300 -1.34 5.06 4.15
CA VAL A 300 -0.29 4.41 4.96
C VAL A 300 0.76 3.71 4.08
N GLY A 301 0.35 2.99 3.03
CA GLY A 301 1.28 2.40 2.07
C GLY A 301 2.17 3.46 1.42
N LEU A 302 1.58 4.55 0.97
CA LEU A 302 2.30 5.66 0.35
C LEU A 302 3.26 6.39 1.28
N MET A 303 3.03 6.39 2.60
CA MET A 303 4.00 6.93 3.55
C MET A 303 5.33 6.16 3.54
N THR A 304 5.28 4.84 3.41
CA THR A 304 6.51 4.03 3.26
C THR A 304 7.17 4.23 1.89
N ALA A 305 6.37 4.33 0.81
CA ALA A 305 6.90 4.63 -0.52
C ALA A 305 7.66 5.97 -0.55
N ALA A 306 7.11 7.01 0.08
CA ALA A 306 7.76 8.31 0.22
C ALA A 306 9.11 8.22 0.95
N LYS A 307 9.19 7.44 2.02
CA LYS A 307 10.44 7.22 2.75
C LYS A 307 11.52 6.58 1.89
N LEU A 308 11.16 5.56 1.10
CA LEU A 308 12.09 4.91 0.19
C LEU A 308 12.63 5.87 -0.87
N LEU A 309 11.77 6.64 -1.51
CA LEU A 309 12.17 7.61 -2.52
C LEU A 309 12.97 8.76 -1.94
N SER A 310 12.61 9.24 -0.75
CA SER A 310 13.34 10.29 -0.04
C SER A 310 14.74 9.85 0.44
N ALA A 311 15.01 8.55 0.50
CA ALA A 311 16.33 8.03 0.84
C ALA A 311 17.33 8.09 -0.31
N VAL A 312 16.87 8.18 -1.56
CA VAL A 312 17.73 8.04 -2.75
C VAL A 312 18.78 9.17 -2.84
N GLU A 313 18.37 10.41 -2.69
CA GLU A 313 19.29 11.55 -2.80
C GLU A 313 20.37 11.54 -1.70
N PRO A 314 20.03 11.43 -0.40
CA PRO A 314 21.04 11.33 0.64
C PRO A 314 22.03 10.18 0.41
N LEU A 315 21.55 9.04 -0.09
CA LEU A 315 22.40 7.89 -0.43
C LEU A 315 23.37 8.20 -1.56
N ILE A 316 22.91 8.85 -2.64
CA ILE A 316 23.77 9.25 -3.76
C ILE A 316 24.86 10.20 -3.27
N ARG A 317 24.50 11.23 -2.47
CA ARG A 317 25.47 12.19 -1.91
C ARG A 317 26.50 11.48 -1.04
N TYR A 318 26.03 10.67 -0.08
CA TYR A 318 26.90 9.90 0.79
C TYR A 318 27.84 8.97 0.01
N GLN A 319 27.34 8.25 -0.98
CA GLN A 319 28.15 7.35 -1.79
C GLN A 319 29.24 8.09 -2.58
N ARG A 320 28.95 9.28 -3.10
CA ARG A 320 29.93 10.09 -3.81
C ARG A 320 30.97 10.68 -2.89
N ASP A 321 30.63 11.11 -1.71
CA ASP A 321 31.55 11.68 -0.74
C ASP A 321 32.34 10.60 0.01
N ARG A 322 31.75 9.50 0.33
CA ARG A 322 32.38 8.38 1.02
C ARG A 322 33.37 7.68 0.10
N PHE A 323 34.57 7.44 0.57
CA PHE A 323 35.66 6.82 -0.20
C PHE A 323 36.26 7.72 -1.29
N ARG A 324 35.96 9.01 -1.27
CA ARG A 324 36.54 9.98 -2.21
C ARG A 324 38.08 10.04 -2.10
N GLY A 325 38.63 9.83 -0.93
CA GLY A 325 40.05 9.87 -0.65
C GLY A 325 40.49 11.16 0.05
N SER A 326 41.81 11.34 0.20
CA SER A 326 42.40 12.52 0.79
C SER A 326 42.60 13.63 -0.28
N ASP A 327 43.12 14.79 0.16
CA ASP A 327 43.45 15.94 -0.71
C ASP A 327 44.41 15.63 -1.87
N THR A 328 45.02 14.42 -1.85
CA THR A 328 45.88 13.94 -2.93
C THR A 328 45.12 13.34 -4.11
N VAL A 329 43.81 13.13 -3.99
CA VAL A 329 42.99 12.59 -5.08
C VAL A 329 42.37 13.73 -5.88
N SER A 330 42.71 13.79 -7.18
CA SER A 330 42.32 14.87 -8.06
C SER A 330 40.89 14.73 -8.60
N PRO A 331 40.15 15.85 -8.76
CA PRO A 331 38.94 15.89 -9.56
C PRO A 331 39.13 15.28 -10.96
N GLY A 332 38.10 14.66 -11.50
CA GLY A 332 38.15 13.94 -12.78
C GLY A 332 38.69 12.52 -12.69
N THR A 333 39.05 12.06 -11.49
CA THR A 333 39.36 10.64 -11.28
C THR A 333 38.11 9.90 -10.78
N PRO A 334 37.84 8.64 -11.18
CA PRO A 334 36.68 7.89 -10.75
C PRO A 334 36.52 7.83 -9.23
N ARG A 335 37.61 7.75 -8.50
CA ARG A 335 37.58 7.75 -7.03
C ARG A 335 37.06 9.07 -6.45
N TYR A 336 37.48 10.18 -7.02
CA TYR A 336 37.02 11.51 -6.58
C TYR A 336 35.56 11.76 -6.94
N ASP A 337 35.17 11.45 -8.18
CA ASP A 337 33.88 11.83 -8.72
C ASP A 337 32.76 10.86 -8.29
N LEU A 338 33.06 9.56 -8.12
CA LEU A 338 32.11 8.52 -7.87
C LEU A 338 32.17 7.95 -6.44
N GLY A 339 33.27 8.09 -5.71
CA GLY A 339 33.43 7.55 -4.38
C GLY A 339 33.07 6.05 -4.28
N LEU A 340 32.08 5.70 -3.44
CA LEU A 340 31.56 4.33 -3.33
C LEU A 340 30.79 3.87 -4.58
N GLN A 341 30.32 4.75 -5.42
CA GLN A 341 29.64 4.38 -6.67
C GLN A 341 30.57 3.70 -7.70
N GLN A 342 31.86 3.60 -7.44
CA GLN A 342 32.75 2.70 -8.16
C GLN A 342 32.46 1.21 -7.86
N LYS A 343 31.73 0.92 -6.80
CA LYS A 343 31.41 -0.46 -6.37
C LYS A 343 30.05 -0.85 -6.88
N GLN A 344 30.01 -1.85 -7.74
CA GLN A 344 28.78 -2.36 -8.35
C GLN A 344 27.72 -2.76 -7.31
N ASP A 345 28.12 -3.41 -6.21
CA ASP A 345 27.20 -3.78 -5.13
C ASP A 345 26.45 -2.59 -4.55
N ALA A 346 27.14 -1.47 -4.29
CA ALA A 346 26.52 -0.27 -3.75
C ALA A 346 25.47 0.33 -4.72
N LEU A 347 25.79 0.32 -6.01
CA LEU A 347 24.86 0.79 -7.05
C LEU A 347 23.67 -0.16 -7.22
N TYR A 348 23.89 -1.47 -7.23
CA TYR A 348 22.82 -2.47 -7.39
C TYR A 348 21.81 -2.39 -6.26
N ARG A 349 22.28 -2.25 -5.02
CA ARG A 349 21.38 -2.10 -3.86
C ARG A 349 20.62 -0.77 -3.90
N LEU A 350 21.24 0.30 -4.42
CA LEU A 350 20.55 1.56 -4.60
C LEU A 350 19.49 1.49 -5.73
N VAL A 351 19.75 0.76 -6.82
CA VAL A 351 18.74 0.45 -7.84
C VAL A 351 17.55 -0.27 -7.22
N ASP A 352 17.79 -1.26 -6.35
CA ASP A 352 16.72 -2.01 -5.69
C ASP A 352 15.90 -1.11 -4.75
N VAL A 353 16.51 -0.21 -4.00
CA VAL A 353 15.83 0.78 -3.15
C VAL A 353 14.93 1.68 -4.00
N TRP A 354 15.49 2.25 -5.07
CA TRP A 354 14.75 3.18 -5.92
C TRP A 354 13.60 2.47 -6.68
N ALA A 355 13.88 1.34 -7.31
CA ALA A 355 12.86 0.58 -8.04
C ALA A 355 11.71 0.12 -7.14
N THR A 356 12.01 -0.26 -5.88
CA THR A 356 10.97 -0.61 -4.91
C THR A 356 10.14 0.62 -4.51
N GLY A 357 10.78 1.75 -4.26
CA GLY A 357 10.09 3.01 -3.94
C GLY A 357 9.14 3.45 -5.07
N GLU A 358 9.61 3.39 -6.32
CA GLU A 358 8.79 3.72 -7.51
C GLU A 358 7.62 2.73 -7.69
N ALA A 359 7.84 1.43 -7.49
CA ALA A 359 6.80 0.42 -7.60
C ALA A 359 5.72 0.59 -6.50
N ALA A 360 6.14 0.91 -5.27
CA ALA A 360 5.24 1.20 -4.16
C ALA A 360 4.42 2.48 -4.41
N ALA A 361 5.07 3.56 -4.84
CA ALA A 361 4.39 4.80 -5.19
C ALA A 361 3.37 4.59 -6.33
N ALA A 362 3.77 3.87 -7.39
CA ALA A 362 2.88 3.55 -8.50
C ALA A 362 1.66 2.73 -8.05
N LEU A 363 1.84 1.71 -7.20
CA LEU A 363 0.77 0.89 -6.66
C LEU A 363 -0.18 1.73 -5.80
N GLY A 364 0.35 2.54 -4.88
CA GLY A 364 -0.44 3.37 -3.98
C GLY A 364 -1.25 4.44 -4.72
N PHE A 365 -0.66 5.16 -5.68
CA PHE A 365 -1.39 6.18 -6.45
C PHE A 365 -2.43 5.59 -7.41
N VAL A 366 -2.17 4.45 -8.04
CA VAL A 366 -3.20 3.72 -8.81
C VAL A 366 -4.35 3.34 -7.90
N THR A 367 -4.07 2.84 -6.70
CA THR A 367 -5.11 2.46 -5.74
C THR A 367 -5.94 3.67 -5.28
N ALA A 368 -5.31 4.81 -5.01
CA ALA A 368 -6.02 6.04 -4.67
C ALA A 368 -6.95 6.50 -5.80
N ARG A 369 -6.50 6.43 -7.07
CA ARG A 369 -7.33 6.73 -8.25
C ARG A 369 -8.49 5.76 -8.43
N ILE A 370 -8.31 4.47 -8.10
CA ILE A 370 -9.41 3.50 -8.12
C ILE A 370 -10.51 3.92 -7.14
N PHE A 371 -10.15 4.38 -5.93
CA PHE A 371 -11.13 4.86 -4.97
C PHE A 371 -11.79 6.17 -5.39
N ASP A 372 -11.06 7.10 -5.99
CA ASP A 372 -11.65 8.33 -6.52
C ASP A 372 -12.70 8.05 -7.62
N GLN A 373 -12.51 6.99 -8.40
CA GLN A 373 -13.50 6.55 -9.38
C GLN A 373 -14.64 5.75 -8.74
N LEU A 374 -14.38 5.00 -7.68
CA LEU A 374 -15.35 4.13 -7.01
C LEU A 374 -16.35 4.92 -6.18
N ASP A 375 -15.91 5.98 -5.46
CA ASP A 375 -16.76 6.73 -4.52
C ASP A 375 -18.04 7.31 -5.16
N PRO A 376 -18.02 7.98 -6.32
CA PRO A 376 -19.24 8.43 -6.97
C PRO A 376 -20.12 7.25 -7.43
N LEU A 377 -19.51 6.17 -7.92
CA LEU A 377 -20.26 4.98 -8.34
C LEU A 377 -20.90 4.23 -7.18
N GLU A 378 -20.31 4.27 -5.98
CA GLU A 378 -20.92 3.70 -4.78
C GLU A 378 -22.23 4.42 -4.43
N LYS A 379 -22.24 5.75 -4.50
CA LYS A 379 -23.45 6.57 -4.29
C LYS A 379 -24.51 6.31 -5.37
N GLU A 380 -24.08 6.23 -6.64
CA GLU A 380 -24.96 5.95 -7.78
C GLU A 380 -25.55 4.53 -7.69
N LYS A 381 -24.75 3.53 -7.34
CA LYS A 381 -25.23 2.15 -7.06
C LYS A 381 -26.33 2.17 -6.00
N ASP A 382 -26.12 2.85 -4.88
CA ASP A 382 -27.09 2.90 -3.79
C ASP A 382 -28.42 3.55 -4.25
N ALA A 383 -28.34 4.63 -5.02
CA ALA A 383 -29.51 5.28 -5.61
C ALA A 383 -30.26 4.37 -6.60
N VAL A 384 -29.55 3.66 -7.47
CA VAL A 384 -30.13 2.71 -8.42
C VAL A 384 -30.79 1.54 -7.70
N LEU A 385 -30.17 0.96 -6.69
CA LEU A 385 -30.74 -0.15 -5.92
C LEU A 385 -31.98 0.31 -5.15
N ALA A 386 -31.94 1.49 -4.53
CA ALA A 386 -33.08 2.07 -3.81
C ALA A 386 -34.28 2.31 -4.78
N SER A 387 -34.03 2.85 -5.98
CA SER A 387 -35.09 3.06 -7.01
C SER A 387 -35.75 1.75 -7.46
N ARG A 388 -35.03 0.62 -7.36
CA ARG A 388 -35.53 -0.73 -7.65
C ARG A 388 -36.19 -1.40 -6.46
N GLY A 389 -36.32 -0.72 -5.31
CA GLY A 389 -36.88 -1.27 -4.08
C GLY A 389 -35.98 -2.32 -3.41
N VAL A 390 -34.69 -2.37 -3.76
CA VAL A 390 -33.73 -3.29 -3.15
C VAL A 390 -33.21 -2.65 -1.86
N SER A 391 -33.51 -3.27 -0.72
CA SER A 391 -33.05 -2.80 0.59
C SER A 391 -32.58 -3.95 1.47
N GLY A 392 -31.56 -3.70 2.28
CA GLY A 392 -30.96 -4.67 3.19
C GLY A 392 -29.85 -5.52 2.54
N ALA A 393 -28.89 -5.95 3.36
CA ALA A 393 -27.65 -6.58 2.91
C ALA A 393 -27.85 -7.81 2.00
N MET A 394 -28.79 -8.69 2.33
CA MET A 394 -29.05 -9.92 1.55
C MET A 394 -29.64 -9.61 0.17
N ALA A 395 -30.57 -8.63 0.09
CA ALA A 395 -31.18 -8.23 -1.18
C ALA A 395 -30.13 -7.55 -2.08
N THR A 396 -29.32 -6.67 -1.52
CA THR A 396 -28.18 -6.03 -2.21
C THR A 396 -27.18 -7.07 -2.73
N PHE A 397 -26.79 -8.01 -1.90
CA PHE A 397 -25.89 -9.11 -2.30
C PHE A 397 -26.44 -9.92 -3.48
N LYS A 398 -27.73 -10.28 -3.42
CA LYS A 398 -28.39 -11.02 -4.51
C LYS A 398 -28.46 -10.20 -5.81
N ALA A 399 -28.76 -8.90 -5.71
CA ALA A 399 -28.79 -8.00 -6.87
C ALA A 399 -27.39 -7.87 -7.49
N MET A 400 -26.35 -7.68 -6.69
CA MET A 400 -24.98 -7.54 -7.17
C MET A 400 -24.43 -8.84 -7.79
N ARG A 401 -24.85 -10.00 -7.33
CA ARG A 401 -24.54 -11.28 -7.99
C ARG A 401 -25.08 -11.40 -9.42
N ALA A 402 -26.20 -10.77 -9.73
CA ALA A 402 -26.73 -10.72 -11.08
C ALA A 402 -25.92 -9.75 -11.95
N VAL A 403 -25.38 -8.67 -11.36
CA VAL A 403 -24.49 -7.71 -12.03
C VAL A 403 -23.14 -8.35 -12.36
N GLU A 404 -22.61 -9.23 -11.50
CA GLU A 404 -21.33 -9.93 -11.74
C GLU A 404 -21.29 -10.62 -13.11
N LYS A 405 -22.40 -11.26 -13.52
CA LYS A 405 -22.47 -11.92 -14.84
C LYS A 405 -22.35 -10.91 -15.99
N LYS A 406 -23.00 -9.75 -15.87
CA LYS A 406 -22.89 -8.68 -16.85
C LYS A 406 -21.48 -8.09 -16.91
N ALA A 407 -20.85 -7.93 -15.76
CA ALA A 407 -19.48 -7.43 -15.67
C ALA A 407 -18.47 -8.43 -16.29
N LEU A 408 -18.67 -9.73 -16.11
CA LEU A 408 -17.88 -10.76 -16.81
C LEU A 408 -18.10 -10.71 -18.34
N GLU A 409 -19.35 -10.58 -18.78
CA GLU A 409 -19.70 -10.39 -20.19
C GLU A 409 -19.01 -9.15 -20.78
N TYR A 410 -19.02 -8.03 -20.05
CA TYR A 410 -18.29 -6.82 -20.45
C TYR A 410 -16.81 -7.09 -20.66
N LEU A 411 -16.13 -7.74 -19.72
CA LEU A 411 -14.71 -8.06 -19.83
C LEU A 411 -14.41 -9.04 -20.98
N ASP A 412 -15.32 -9.94 -21.28
CA ASP A 412 -15.17 -10.86 -22.42
C ASP A 412 -15.33 -10.12 -23.76
N LEU A 413 -16.28 -9.19 -23.84
CA LEU A 413 -16.43 -8.32 -25.02
C LEU A 413 -15.24 -7.37 -25.19
N GLU A 414 -14.73 -6.80 -24.12
CA GLU A 414 -13.58 -5.87 -24.15
C GLU A 414 -12.31 -6.54 -24.70
N ARG A 415 -12.12 -7.84 -24.44
CA ARG A 415 -11.00 -8.62 -25.00
C ARG A 415 -11.13 -8.97 -26.47
N GLN A 416 -12.33 -8.86 -27.03
CA GLN A 416 -12.53 -9.15 -28.44
C GLN A 416 -11.98 -8.02 -29.31
N PRO A 417 -11.39 -8.32 -30.47
CA PRO A 417 -11.06 -7.31 -31.45
C PRO A 417 -12.28 -6.46 -31.79
N GLU A 418 -12.12 -5.16 -31.97
CA GLU A 418 -13.22 -4.25 -32.27
C GLU A 418 -14.04 -4.69 -33.53
N SER A 419 -13.36 -5.30 -34.49
CA SER A 419 -13.99 -5.78 -35.75
C SER A 419 -15.02 -6.88 -35.56
N ILE A 420 -15.02 -7.60 -34.45
CA ILE A 420 -15.96 -8.71 -34.16
C ILE A 420 -16.74 -8.49 -32.85
N ARG A 421 -16.44 -7.42 -32.11
CA ARG A 421 -17.12 -7.05 -30.85
C ARG A 421 -18.55 -6.60 -31.14
N ASP A 422 -19.52 -7.07 -30.37
CA ASP A 422 -20.85 -6.46 -30.30
C ASP A 422 -20.73 -5.06 -29.64
N ALA A 423 -20.56 -4.02 -30.48
CA ALA A 423 -20.33 -2.67 -30.03
C ALA A 423 -21.51 -2.11 -29.23
N ALA A 424 -22.77 -2.44 -29.64
CA ALA A 424 -23.96 -1.96 -28.96
C ALA A 424 -24.10 -2.55 -27.57
N ARG A 425 -23.83 -3.85 -27.44
CA ARG A 425 -23.86 -4.55 -26.16
C ARG A 425 -22.70 -4.11 -25.24
N TRP A 426 -21.51 -3.91 -25.81
CA TRP A 426 -20.37 -3.39 -25.07
C TRP A 426 -20.64 -2.01 -24.49
N GLU A 427 -21.23 -1.10 -25.28
CA GLU A 427 -21.56 0.26 -24.83
C GLU A 427 -22.66 0.26 -23.75
N ASP A 428 -23.68 -0.56 -23.89
CA ASP A 428 -24.74 -0.74 -22.86
C ASP A 428 -24.15 -1.19 -21.51
N LEU A 429 -23.17 -2.10 -21.52
CA LEU A 429 -22.51 -2.57 -20.33
C LEU A 429 -21.49 -1.56 -19.78
N ASN A 430 -20.76 -0.87 -20.66
CA ASN A 430 -19.78 0.14 -20.31
C ASN A 430 -20.40 1.35 -19.60
N THR A 431 -21.64 1.68 -19.94
CA THR A 431 -22.39 2.79 -19.36
C THR A 431 -23.26 2.37 -18.14
N ASP A 432 -23.42 1.07 -17.88
CA ASP A 432 -24.17 0.58 -16.70
C ASP A 432 -23.38 0.87 -15.40
N PRO A 433 -23.86 1.77 -14.51
CA PRO A 433 -23.12 2.15 -13.30
C PRO A 433 -22.91 0.98 -12.35
N LEU A 434 -23.82 -0.01 -12.34
CA LEU A 434 -23.65 -1.19 -11.49
C LEU A 434 -22.52 -2.10 -12.02
N VAL A 435 -22.37 -2.22 -13.34
CA VAL A 435 -21.25 -2.95 -13.95
C VAL A 435 -19.93 -2.26 -13.65
N ARG A 436 -19.85 -0.95 -13.85
CA ARG A 436 -18.66 -0.15 -13.54
C ARG A 436 -18.29 -0.24 -12.06
N TYR A 437 -19.28 -0.11 -11.18
CA TYR A 437 -19.07 -0.30 -9.74
C TYR A 437 -18.49 -1.69 -9.43
N ALA A 438 -19.11 -2.77 -9.96
CA ALA A 438 -18.67 -4.13 -9.67
C ALA A 438 -17.23 -4.41 -10.12
N LEU A 439 -16.81 -3.86 -11.27
CA LEU A 439 -15.44 -3.99 -11.77
C LEU A 439 -14.44 -3.27 -10.88
N LEU A 440 -14.72 -2.02 -10.51
CA LEU A 440 -13.83 -1.23 -9.65
C LEU A 440 -13.79 -1.74 -8.21
N ASP A 441 -14.92 -2.18 -7.66
CA ASP A 441 -14.97 -2.76 -6.31
C ASP A 441 -14.15 -4.06 -6.21
N ALA A 442 -14.20 -4.90 -7.25
CA ALA A 442 -13.37 -6.09 -7.33
C ALA A 442 -11.86 -5.77 -7.37
N LEU A 443 -11.46 -4.69 -8.07
CA LEU A 443 -10.08 -4.19 -8.04
C LEU A 443 -9.73 -3.60 -6.67
N ALA A 444 -10.55 -2.68 -6.15
CA ALA A 444 -10.32 -2.02 -4.88
C ALA A 444 -10.17 -3.01 -3.72
N GLY A 445 -10.98 -4.08 -3.70
CA GLY A 445 -10.94 -5.15 -2.71
C GLY A 445 -9.61 -5.91 -2.65
N VAL A 446 -8.80 -5.85 -3.70
CA VAL A 446 -7.46 -6.47 -3.75
C VAL A 446 -6.36 -5.42 -3.68
N TYR A 447 -6.45 -4.34 -4.44
CA TYR A 447 -5.41 -3.31 -4.51
C TYR A 447 -5.19 -2.61 -3.16
N CYS A 448 -6.26 -2.33 -2.41
CA CYS A 448 -6.15 -1.66 -1.12
C CYS A 448 -5.33 -2.47 -0.08
N PRO A 449 -5.68 -3.73 0.24
CA PRO A 449 -4.85 -4.52 1.15
C PRO A 449 -3.48 -4.86 0.55
N ALA A 450 -3.34 -5.01 -0.77
CA ALA A 450 -2.05 -5.24 -1.43
C ALA A 450 -1.11 -4.05 -1.27
N THR A 451 -1.59 -2.82 -1.48
CA THR A 451 -0.83 -1.58 -1.24
C THR A 451 -0.31 -1.56 0.19
N LYS A 452 -1.20 -1.72 1.17
CA LYS A 452 -0.79 -1.71 2.57
C LYS A 452 0.22 -2.82 2.87
N LEU A 453 -0.04 -4.05 2.43
CA LEU A 453 0.79 -5.22 2.70
C LEU A 453 2.18 -5.11 2.07
N TRP A 454 2.24 -4.83 0.77
CA TRP A 454 3.50 -4.85 0.04
C TRP A 454 4.33 -3.60 0.31
N ASP A 455 3.72 -2.42 0.25
CA ASP A 455 4.43 -1.15 0.44
C ASP A 455 5.02 -1.06 1.84
N THR A 456 4.26 -1.42 2.88
CA THR A 456 4.77 -1.31 4.26
C THR A 456 5.62 -2.52 4.66
N GLY A 457 5.23 -3.75 4.33
CA GLY A 457 5.97 -4.95 4.73
C GLY A 457 7.28 -5.11 3.97
N HIS A 458 7.22 -5.16 2.63
CA HIS A 458 8.43 -5.23 1.80
C HIS A 458 9.21 -3.92 1.86
N GLY A 459 8.52 -2.77 1.82
CA GLY A 459 9.15 -1.45 1.88
C GLY A 459 9.96 -1.22 3.15
N ALA A 460 9.51 -1.66 4.32
CA ALA A 460 10.30 -1.56 5.55
C ALA A 460 11.61 -2.35 5.48
N ASN A 461 11.61 -3.53 4.84
CA ASN A 461 12.81 -4.33 4.62
C ASN A 461 13.79 -3.59 3.68
N ILE A 462 13.29 -2.96 2.64
CA ILE A 462 14.12 -2.19 1.69
C ILE A 462 14.58 -0.87 2.33
N MET A 463 13.77 -0.26 3.21
CA MET A 463 14.24 0.89 3.99
C MET A 463 15.40 0.53 4.93
N ARG A 464 15.42 -0.69 5.50
CA ARG A 464 16.57 -1.22 6.22
C ARG A 464 17.81 -1.32 5.31
N GLU A 465 17.65 -1.73 4.06
CA GLU A 465 18.77 -1.74 3.08
C GLU A 465 19.29 -0.33 2.81
N ALA A 466 18.39 0.67 2.67
CA ALA A 466 18.79 2.06 2.52
C ALA A 466 19.64 2.54 3.71
N VAL A 467 19.24 2.24 4.94
CA VAL A 467 20.04 2.53 6.15
C VAL A 467 21.40 1.85 6.08
N SER A 468 21.46 0.58 5.67
CA SER A 468 22.71 -0.18 5.55
C SER A 468 23.69 0.42 4.53
N LEU A 469 23.18 1.04 3.47
CA LEU A 469 24.00 1.73 2.47
C LEU A 469 24.70 3.00 3.00
N MET A 470 24.20 3.61 4.09
CA MET A 470 24.86 4.67 4.84
C MET A 470 25.87 4.14 5.88
N GLY A 471 25.90 2.81 6.12
CA GLY A 471 26.71 2.22 7.18
C GLY A 471 26.28 2.70 8.57
N GLY A 472 27.20 2.82 9.51
CA GLY A 472 26.91 3.27 10.87
C GLY A 472 26.33 4.68 10.96
N TYR A 473 26.57 5.53 9.98
CA TYR A 473 25.99 6.87 9.92
C TYR A 473 24.47 6.82 9.70
N GLY A 474 23.96 5.80 9.03
CA GLY A 474 22.54 5.66 8.73
C GLY A 474 21.61 5.54 9.94
N ILE A 475 22.14 5.21 11.12
CA ILE A 475 21.37 5.09 12.37
C ILE A 475 21.56 6.25 13.34
N THR A 476 22.31 7.29 12.96
CA THR A 476 22.51 8.48 13.80
C THR A 476 21.41 9.51 13.58
N GLU A 477 21.16 10.36 14.57
CA GLU A 477 20.12 11.40 14.49
C GLU A 477 20.43 12.51 13.48
N ASP A 478 21.70 12.72 13.18
CA ASP A 478 22.21 13.69 12.21
C ASP A 478 22.43 13.10 10.82
N CYS A 479 22.04 11.85 10.60
CA CYS A 479 22.09 11.25 9.26
C CYS A 479 21.25 12.04 8.26
N PRO A 480 21.82 12.50 7.14
CA PRO A 480 21.07 13.18 6.09
C PRO A 480 19.87 12.35 5.64
N GLY A 481 18.70 12.99 5.57
CA GLY A 481 17.46 12.30 5.23
C GLY A 481 16.83 11.48 6.38
N PHE A 482 17.43 11.46 7.58
CA PHE A 482 16.88 10.78 8.77
C PHE A 482 16.56 9.30 8.57
N LEU A 483 17.41 8.57 7.84
CA LEU A 483 17.12 7.24 7.32
C LEU A 483 16.79 6.21 8.41
N GLY A 484 17.55 6.21 9.53
CA GLY A 484 17.31 5.30 10.65
C GLY A 484 15.93 5.48 11.26
N GLN A 485 15.50 6.73 11.46
CA GLN A 485 14.17 7.05 11.97
C GLN A 485 13.08 6.63 10.97
N LYS A 486 13.27 6.93 9.68
CA LYS A 486 12.33 6.53 8.62
C LYS A 486 12.14 5.02 8.53
N TRP A 487 13.21 4.25 8.72
CA TRP A 487 13.10 2.80 8.79
C TRP A 487 12.25 2.34 9.98
N MET A 488 12.49 2.89 11.16
CA MET A 488 11.70 2.56 12.35
C MET A 488 10.23 3.00 12.18
N ASP A 489 9.97 4.15 11.61
CA ASP A 489 8.62 4.63 11.29
C ASP A 489 7.91 3.70 10.29
N ALA A 490 8.60 3.24 9.24
CA ALA A 490 8.07 2.29 8.26
C ALA A 490 7.66 0.95 8.90
N GLN A 491 8.39 0.49 9.92
CA GLN A 491 8.04 -0.72 10.67
C GLN A 491 6.71 -0.56 11.42
N LEU A 492 6.41 0.63 11.96
CA LEU A 492 5.12 0.88 12.59
C LEU A 492 3.99 0.90 11.56
N GLU A 493 4.23 1.44 10.38
CA GLU A 493 3.26 1.50 9.28
C GLU A 493 2.78 0.12 8.84
N ALA A 494 3.61 -0.91 8.97
CA ALA A 494 3.20 -2.31 8.76
C ALA A 494 2.22 -2.84 9.84
N THR A 495 2.02 -2.11 10.93
CA THR A 495 1.29 -2.59 12.11
C THR A 495 -0.11 -2.00 12.24
N TYR A 496 -0.27 -0.68 12.17
CA TYR A 496 -1.57 -0.05 12.41
C TYR A 496 -2.50 -0.11 11.17
N GLU A 497 -3.79 0.19 11.36
CA GLU A 497 -4.88 0.00 10.38
C GLU A 497 -4.99 -1.44 9.85
N GLY A 498 -4.70 -2.38 10.71
CA GLY A 498 -4.61 -3.81 10.46
C GLY A 498 -3.20 -4.24 10.08
N PRO A 499 -2.58 -5.13 10.88
CA PRO A 499 -1.27 -5.67 10.58
C PRO A 499 -1.27 -6.50 9.31
N GLU A 500 -0.08 -6.89 8.83
CA GLU A 500 0.09 -7.65 7.59
C GLU A 500 -0.81 -8.90 7.53
N ALA A 501 -0.99 -9.61 8.66
CA ALA A 501 -1.88 -10.79 8.71
C ALA A 501 -3.34 -10.46 8.37
N VAL A 502 -3.83 -9.27 8.78
CA VAL A 502 -5.19 -8.79 8.43
C VAL A 502 -5.29 -8.50 6.93
N GLN A 503 -4.26 -7.89 6.33
CA GLN A 503 -4.22 -7.62 4.90
C GLN A 503 -4.20 -8.94 4.10
N ARG A 504 -3.34 -9.89 4.49
CA ARG A 504 -3.28 -11.22 3.87
C ARG A 504 -4.60 -11.97 3.97
N ARG A 505 -5.26 -11.90 5.13
CA ARG A 505 -6.58 -12.50 5.34
C ARG A 505 -7.63 -11.89 4.41
N GLN A 506 -7.67 -10.57 4.28
CA GLN A 506 -8.60 -9.90 3.36
C GLN A 506 -8.31 -10.29 1.91
N MET A 507 -7.04 -10.24 1.49
CA MET A 507 -6.65 -10.66 0.14
C MET A 507 -7.01 -12.11 -0.14
N SER A 508 -6.85 -13.02 0.82
CA SER A 508 -7.19 -14.43 0.63
C SER A 508 -8.67 -14.67 0.30
N MET A 509 -9.54 -13.74 0.64
CA MET A 509 -10.97 -13.78 0.28
C MET A 509 -11.26 -13.08 -1.06
N THR A 510 -10.60 -11.96 -1.32
CA THR A 510 -10.91 -11.10 -2.48
C THR A 510 -10.12 -11.46 -3.74
N MET A 511 -8.91 -11.98 -3.63
CA MET A 511 -8.05 -12.31 -4.77
C MET A 511 -8.57 -13.46 -5.66
N VAL A 512 -9.56 -14.22 -5.18
CA VAL A 512 -10.22 -15.27 -5.96
C VAL A 512 -11.58 -14.85 -6.53
N ASN A 513 -11.93 -13.58 -6.39
CA ASN A 513 -13.14 -13.01 -7.00
C ASN A 513 -13.09 -13.20 -8.53
N PRO A 514 -14.14 -13.73 -9.17
CA PRO A 514 -14.14 -13.99 -10.61
C PRO A 514 -13.86 -12.75 -11.47
N LEU A 515 -14.39 -11.57 -11.07
CA LEU A 515 -14.13 -10.32 -11.78
C LEU A 515 -12.68 -9.89 -11.67
N PHE A 516 -12.07 -10.02 -10.48
CA PHE A 516 -10.66 -9.73 -10.30
C PHE A 516 -9.77 -10.67 -11.12
N LEU A 517 -10.03 -11.98 -11.09
CA LEU A 517 -9.28 -12.96 -11.88
C LEU A 517 -9.41 -12.71 -13.38
N ALA A 518 -10.60 -12.28 -13.85
CA ALA A 518 -10.81 -11.92 -15.24
C ALA A 518 -10.00 -10.65 -15.62
N GLN A 519 -9.98 -9.63 -14.77
CA GLN A 519 -9.17 -8.43 -14.98
C GLN A 519 -7.68 -8.75 -14.96
N LEU A 520 -7.22 -9.61 -14.05
CA LEU A 520 -5.82 -10.06 -13.99
C LEU A 520 -5.38 -10.78 -15.28
N ARG A 521 -6.29 -11.55 -15.93
CA ARG A 521 -6.02 -12.11 -17.28
C ARG A 521 -5.92 -11.01 -18.34
N GLY A 522 -6.70 -9.93 -18.21
CA GLY A 522 -6.57 -8.74 -19.05
C GLY A 522 -5.19 -8.10 -18.96
N MET A 523 -4.64 -7.98 -17.73
CA MET A 523 -3.28 -7.48 -17.50
C MET A 523 -2.21 -8.34 -18.18
N VAL A 524 -2.39 -9.67 -18.25
CA VAL A 524 -1.49 -10.54 -19.03
C VAL A 524 -1.49 -10.18 -20.52
N THR A 525 -2.67 -9.90 -21.07
CA THR A 525 -2.80 -9.49 -22.50
C THR A 525 -2.14 -8.14 -22.73
N GLU A 526 -2.38 -7.17 -21.87
CA GLU A 526 -1.73 -5.85 -21.90
C GLU A 526 -0.19 -5.98 -21.84
N LEU A 527 0.33 -6.71 -20.87
CA LEU A 527 1.77 -6.90 -20.70
C LEU A 527 2.43 -7.60 -21.90
N ARG A 528 1.72 -8.52 -22.57
CA ARG A 528 2.20 -9.14 -23.82
C ARG A 528 2.29 -8.11 -24.94
N GLY A 529 1.31 -7.20 -25.04
CA GLY A 529 1.35 -6.08 -25.98
C GLY A 529 2.54 -5.17 -25.72
N ILE A 530 2.78 -4.81 -24.45
CA ILE A 530 3.95 -4.02 -24.04
C ILE A 530 5.26 -4.77 -24.36
N ALA A 531 5.35 -6.07 -24.05
CA ALA A 531 6.55 -6.87 -24.33
C ALA A 531 6.89 -6.93 -25.82
N SER A 532 5.89 -6.92 -26.71
CA SER A 532 6.12 -6.92 -28.17
C SER A 532 6.63 -5.59 -28.69
N THR A 533 6.24 -4.48 -28.10
CA THR A 533 6.60 -3.12 -28.53
C THR A 533 7.75 -2.51 -27.72
N ARG A 534 7.94 -2.98 -26.49
CA ARG A 534 8.93 -2.48 -25.52
C ARG A 534 9.58 -3.66 -24.75
N PRO A 535 10.39 -4.51 -25.44
CA PRO A 535 10.92 -5.74 -24.85
C PRO A 535 11.83 -5.53 -23.63
N GLY A 536 12.43 -4.36 -23.49
CA GLY A 536 13.33 -4.02 -22.37
C GLY A 536 12.66 -3.68 -21.04
N THR A 537 11.31 -3.75 -20.94
CA THR A 537 10.58 -3.38 -19.73
C THR A 537 10.41 -4.50 -18.70
N GLY A 538 10.74 -5.75 -19.05
CA GLY A 538 10.45 -6.91 -18.22
C GLY A 538 8.98 -7.38 -18.25
N ALA A 539 8.14 -6.77 -19.11
CA ALA A 539 6.71 -7.10 -19.20
C ALA A 539 6.44 -8.58 -19.54
N CYS A 540 7.32 -9.24 -20.30
CA CYS A 540 7.21 -10.66 -20.59
C CYS A 540 7.39 -11.51 -19.31
N ALA A 541 8.36 -11.19 -18.47
CA ALA A 541 8.59 -11.86 -17.21
C ALA A 541 7.38 -11.71 -16.28
N LEU A 542 6.85 -10.49 -16.17
CA LEU A 542 5.69 -10.23 -15.33
C LEU A 542 4.42 -10.93 -15.85
N ALA A 543 4.16 -10.91 -17.15
CA ALA A 543 3.02 -11.63 -17.76
C ALA A 543 3.09 -13.13 -17.45
N THR A 544 4.28 -13.73 -17.55
CA THR A 544 4.50 -15.15 -17.25
C THR A 544 4.33 -15.43 -15.75
N ALA A 545 4.80 -14.55 -14.88
CA ALA A 545 4.62 -14.66 -13.43
C ALA A 545 3.13 -14.59 -13.04
N ILE A 546 2.34 -13.69 -13.64
CA ILE A 546 0.89 -13.62 -13.42
C ILE A 546 0.22 -14.94 -13.89
N GLN A 547 0.59 -15.47 -15.04
CA GLN A 547 0.06 -16.76 -15.53
C GLN A 547 0.38 -17.91 -14.58
N MET A 548 1.60 -17.94 -14.04
CA MET A 548 2.01 -18.94 -13.07
C MET A 548 1.21 -18.84 -11.77
N TRP A 549 1.01 -17.61 -11.27
CA TRP A 549 0.18 -17.36 -10.11
C TRP A 549 -1.28 -17.79 -10.34
N LEU A 550 -1.89 -17.42 -11.49
CA LEU A 550 -3.25 -17.84 -11.87
C LEU A 550 -3.40 -19.36 -11.92
N TRP A 551 -2.41 -20.04 -12.49
CA TRP A 551 -2.39 -21.50 -12.54
C TRP A 551 -2.32 -22.09 -11.12
N THR A 552 -1.44 -21.55 -10.28
CA THR A 552 -1.25 -22.01 -8.90
C THR A 552 -2.53 -21.84 -8.07
N VAL A 553 -3.20 -20.70 -8.16
CA VAL A 553 -4.48 -20.47 -7.50
C VAL A 553 -5.52 -21.49 -7.96
N GLY A 554 -5.68 -21.67 -9.27
CA GLY A 554 -6.63 -22.65 -9.83
C GLY A 554 -6.33 -24.09 -9.38
N HIS A 555 -5.05 -24.46 -9.31
CA HIS A 555 -4.63 -25.77 -8.79
C HIS A 555 -4.99 -25.92 -7.30
N LEU A 556 -4.65 -24.95 -6.46
CA LEU A 556 -4.87 -25.02 -5.01
C LEU A 556 -6.35 -24.98 -4.62
N GLN A 557 -7.22 -24.37 -5.44
CA GLN A 557 -8.67 -24.35 -5.21
C GLN A 557 -9.32 -25.75 -5.38
N VAL A 558 -8.72 -26.63 -6.17
CA VAL A 558 -9.23 -27.99 -6.42
C VAL A 558 -8.41 -29.05 -5.71
N ALA A 559 -7.16 -28.79 -5.38
CA ALA A 559 -6.27 -29.73 -4.73
C ALA A 559 -6.65 -29.94 -3.26
N LYS A 560 -6.36 -31.15 -2.80
CA LYS A 560 -6.63 -31.59 -1.42
C LYS A 560 -5.38 -32.17 -0.81
N ASP A 561 -5.30 -32.13 0.51
CA ASP A 561 -4.22 -32.78 1.27
C ASP A 561 -4.48 -34.28 1.48
N ALA A 562 -3.60 -34.93 2.24
CA ALA A 562 -3.69 -36.34 2.57
C ALA A 562 -4.97 -36.73 3.33
N ASP A 563 -5.56 -35.78 4.06
CA ASP A 563 -6.77 -35.95 4.85
C ASP A 563 -8.04 -35.56 4.06
N ASN A 564 -7.91 -35.39 2.73
CA ASN A 564 -8.98 -34.94 1.83
C ASN A 564 -9.53 -33.53 2.14
N ALA A 565 -8.81 -32.71 2.90
CA ALA A 565 -9.17 -31.32 3.16
C ALA A 565 -8.68 -30.39 2.04
N ALA A 566 -9.47 -29.38 1.70
CA ALA A 566 -9.13 -28.41 0.65
C ALA A 566 -7.83 -27.66 1.00
N LEU A 567 -6.92 -27.52 0.04
CA LEU A 567 -5.69 -26.74 0.23
C LEU A 567 -6.00 -25.25 0.30
N TYR A 568 -6.84 -24.73 -0.57
CA TYR A 568 -7.28 -23.34 -0.50
C TYR A 568 -8.45 -23.21 0.48
N HIS A 569 -8.16 -22.83 1.72
CA HIS A 569 -9.15 -22.62 2.76
C HIS A 569 -8.73 -21.50 3.70
N SER A 570 -9.68 -20.75 4.25
CA SER A 570 -9.42 -19.58 5.11
C SER A 570 -8.61 -19.89 6.37
N THR A 571 -8.68 -21.12 6.87
CA THR A 571 -7.89 -21.57 8.02
C THR A 571 -6.47 -22.03 7.64
N ARG A 572 -6.19 -22.24 6.35
CA ARG A 572 -4.87 -22.68 5.85
C ARG A 572 -4.02 -21.47 5.45
N GLN A 573 -3.68 -20.66 6.42
CA GLN A 573 -2.89 -19.44 6.21
C GLN A 573 -1.51 -19.70 5.60
N GLY A 574 -0.91 -20.88 5.85
CA GLY A 574 0.34 -21.31 5.20
C GLY A 574 0.23 -21.47 3.67
N VAL A 575 -0.99 -21.57 3.13
CA VAL A 575 -1.26 -21.60 1.69
C VAL A 575 -1.72 -20.25 1.17
N THR A 576 -2.70 -19.64 1.84
CA THR A 576 -3.37 -18.44 1.31
C THR A 576 -2.56 -17.17 1.50
N PHE A 577 -1.75 -17.07 2.56
CA PHE A 577 -0.95 -15.87 2.84
C PHE A 577 0.23 -15.70 1.89
N PRO A 578 1.04 -16.73 1.60
CA PRO A 578 2.08 -16.61 0.57
C PRO A 578 1.54 -16.26 -0.82
N LEU A 579 0.34 -16.74 -1.19
CA LEU A 579 -0.32 -16.31 -2.44
C LEU A 579 -0.66 -14.82 -2.44
N ALA A 580 -1.10 -14.28 -1.31
CA ALA A 580 -1.37 -12.86 -1.16
C ALA A 580 -0.08 -12.03 -1.28
N ASP A 581 1.01 -12.48 -0.65
CA ASP A 581 2.33 -11.84 -0.79
C ASP A 581 2.81 -11.84 -2.24
N ALA A 582 2.71 -12.97 -2.93
CA ALA A 582 3.05 -13.07 -4.35
C ALA A 582 2.23 -12.11 -5.23
N LEU A 583 0.94 -11.95 -4.92
CA LEU A 583 0.07 -11.01 -5.63
C LEU A 583 0.49 -9.55 -5.40
N GLY A 584 0.91 -9.19 -4.20
CA GLY A 584 1.48 -7.85 -3.91
C GLY A 584 2.67 -7.52 -4.81
N TRP A 585 3.59 -8.46 -5.00
CA TRP A 585 4.71 -8.33 -5.93
C TRP A 585 4.26 -8.13 -7.38
N LEU A 586 3.25 -8.89 -7.83
CA LEU A 586 2.72 -8.79 -9.20
C LEU A 586 2.10 -7.42 -9.47
N LEU A 587 1.24 -6.95 -8.54
CA LEU A 587 0.52 -5.69 -8.71
C LEU A 587 1.44 -4.47 -8.64
N SER A 588 2.45 -4.49 -7.78
CA SER A 588 3.43 -3.40 -7.67
C SER A 588 4.27 -3.26 -8.94
N ALA A 589 4.79 -4.36 -9.47
CA ALA A 589 5.55 -4.34 -10.72
C ALA A 589 4.68 -3.96 -11.94
N HIS A 590 3.43 -4.43 -12.00
CA HIS A 590 2.48 -4.04 -13.04
C HIS A 590 2.20 -2.53 -12.99
N SER A 591 1.92 -1.99 -11.81
CA SER A 591 1.67 -0.55 -11.63
C SER A 591 2.86 0.30 -12.05
N LEU A 592 4.08 -0.13 -11.75
CA LEU A 592 5.30 0.56 -12.19
C LEU A 592 5.43 0.57 -13.72
N ILE A 593 5.27 -0.59 -14.38
CA ILE A 593 5.34 -0.66 -15.85
C ILE A 593 4.29 0.26 -16.47
N ARG A 594 3.06 0.26 -15.97
CA ARG A 594 2.00 1.14 -16.48
C ARG A 594 2.32 2.62 -16.29
N ALA A 595 2.86 3.01 -15.13
CA ALA A 595 3.26 4.39 -14.87
C ALA A 595 4.33 4.86 -15.85
N VAL A 596 5.28 3.98 -16.20
CA VAL A 596 6.34 4.31 -17.19
C VAL A 596 5.77 4.38 -18.61
N MET A 597 4.81 3.50 -18.98
CA MET A 597 4.13 3.60 -20.27
C MET A 597 3.27 4.87 -20.37
N GLU A 598 2.63 5.29 -19.29
CA GLU A 598 1.90 6.55 -19.23
C GLU A 598 2.84 7.76 -19.39
N LEU A 599 3.99 7.73 -18.72
CA LEU A 599 5.02 8.77 -18.87
C LEU A 599 5.55 8.82 -20.32
N GLU A 600 5.77 7.68 -20.96
CA GLU A 600 6.16 7.64 -22.38
C GLU A 600 5.11 8.24 -23.32
N ALA A 601 3.83 7.96 -23.06
CA ALA A 601 2.73 8.42 -23.90
C ALA A 601 2.43 9.91 -23.71
N ARG A 602 2.41 10.41 -22.48
CA ARG A 602 1.96 11.78 -22.12
C ARG A 602 3.11 12.75 -21.83
N GLY A 603 4.28 12.24 -21.47
CA GLY A 603 5.44 13.05 -21.11
C GLY A 603 5.92 14.02 -22.18
N PRO A 604 5.91 13.67 -23.49
CA PRO A 604 6.32 14.59 -24.56
C PRO A 604 5.52 15.90 -24.62
N GLU A 605 4.26 15.87 -24.22
CA GLU A 605 3.36 17.03 -24.21
C GLU A 605 3.49 17.88 -22.93
N ASN A 606 4.15 17.36 -21.91
CA ASN A 606 4.28 18.03 -20.63
C ASN A 606 5.61 18.81 -20.56
N PRO A 607 5.59 20.16 -20.48
CA PRO A 607 6.81 20.97 -20.51
C PRO A 607 7.76 20.71 -19.34
N VAL A 608 7.27 20.13 -18.25
CA VAL A 608 8.05 19.87 -17.03
C VAL A 608 8.97 18.67 -17.22
N VAL A 609 8.49 17.62 -17.90
CA VAL A 609 9.23 16.36 -18.07
C VAL A 609 9.78 16.15 -19.48
N ALA A 610 9.32 16.91 -20.46
CA ALA A 610 9.72 16.74 -21.89
C ALA A 610 11.23 16.87 -22.09
N GLU A 611 11.86 17.80 -21.37
CA GLU A 611 13.32 17.97 -21.44
C GLU A 611 14.02 16.83 -20.69
N GLY A 612 14.85 16.06 -21.41
CA GLY A 612 15.57 14.91 -20.85
C GLY A 612 14.71 13.64 -20.71
N LEU A 613 13.49 13.63 -21.25
CA LEU A 613 12.54 12.53 -21.14
C LEU A 613 13.11 11.20 -21.64
N GLU A 614 13.86 11.18 -22.74
CA GLU A 614 14.43 9.94 -23.30
C GLU A 614 15.38 9.26 -22.31
N GLY A 615 16.30 10.00 -21.71
CA GLY A 615 17.21 9.47 -20.68
C GLY A 615 16.47 8.95 -19.45
N THR A 616 15.45 9.70 -19.01
CA THR A 616 14.58 9.31 -17.91
C THR A 616 13.82 8.03 -18.23
N LEU A 617 13.21 7.92 -19.39
CA LEU A 617 12.48 6.70 -19.82
C LEU A 617 13.39 5.48 -19.92
N ASN A 618 14.61 5.63 -20.44
CA ASN A 618 15.56 4.53 -20.51
C ASN A 618 15.92 4.01 -19.11
N PHE A 619 16.18 4.90 -18.18
CA PHE A 619 16.44 4.55 -16.78
C PHE A 619 15.24 3.84 -16.12
N TYR A 620 14.03 4.39 -16.31
CA TYR A 620 12.82 3.78 -15.74
C TYR A 620 12.48 2.43 -16.36
N ARG A 621 12.71 2.24 -17.66
CA ARG A 621 12.53 0.93 -18.32
C ARG A 621 13.48 -0.12 -17.74
N ASP A 622 14.74 0.25 -17.49
CA ASP A 622 15.72 -0.65 -16.87
C ASP A 622 15.34 -0.97 -15.40
N MET A 623 14.81 0.00 -14.66
CA MET A 623 14.24 -0.26 -13.33
C MET A 623 13.00 -1.17 -13.38
N CYS A 624 12.10 -0.98 -14.36
CA CYS A 624 10.97 -1.88 -14.59
C CYS A 624 11.44 -3.31 -14.82
N HIS A 625 12.44 -3.50 -15.68
CA HIS A 625 12.99 -4.83 -15.97
C HIS A 625 13.61 -5.47 -14.72
N SER A 626 14.37 -4.71 -13.95
CA SER A 626 14.96 -5.18 -12.69
C SER A 626 13.88 -5.58 -11.69
N GLN A 627 12.84 -4.75 -11.53
CA GLN A 627 11.74 -5.03 -10.62
C GLN A 627 10.89 -6.22 -11.08
N ALA A 628 10.59 -6.34 -12.37
CA ALA A 628 9.87 -7.47 -12.94
C ALA A 628 10.64 -8.79 -12.77
N ALA A 629 11.97 -8.78 -12.90
CA ALA A 629 12.80 -9.95 -12.67
C ALA A 629 12.80 -10.38 -11.19
N ARG A 630 12.89 -9.44 -10.24
CA ARG A 630 12.76 -9.73 -8.81
C ARG A 630 11.38 -10.31 -8.48
N THR A 631 10.33 -9.71 -9.04
CA THR A 631 8.96 -10.20 -8.91
C THR A 631 8.83 -11.64 -9.45
N ALA A 632 9.38 -11.92 -10.63
CA ALA A 632 9.38 -13.25 -11.21
C ALA A 632 10.10 -14.28 -10.31
N GLY A 633 11.23 -13.89 -9.72
CA GLY A 633 11.95 -14.72 -8.75
C GLY A 633 11.12 -15.08 -7.52
N GLU A 634 10.52 -14.08 -6.86
CA GLU A 634 9.71 -14.28 -5.65
C GLU A 634 8.42 -15.04 -5.92
N VAL A 635 7.69 -14.68 -6.96
CA VAL A 635 6.46 -15.39 -7.35
C VAL A 635 6.76 -16.82 -7.76
N GLY A 636 7.83 -17.03 -8.52
CA GLY A 636 8.28 -18.36 -8.93
C GLY A 636 8.63 -19.25 -7.75
N ARG A 637 9.34 -18.72 -6.74
CA ARG A 637 9.67 -19.42 -5.49
C ARG A 637 8.41 -19.79 -4.71
N ILE A 638 7.54 -18.81 -4.45
CA ILE A 638 6.31 -19.01 -3.66
C ILE A 638 5.38 -20.02 -4.34
N CYS A 639 5.14 -19.88 -5.64
CA CYS A 639 4.28 -20.81 -6.38
C CYS A 639 4.85 -22.24 -6.38
N ALA A 640 6.16 -22.40 -6.54
CA ALA A 640 6.81 -23.72 -6.50
C ALA A 640 6.69 -24.37 -5.11
N GLU A 641 6.94 -23.62 -4.04
CA GLU A 641 6.77 -24.10 -2.67
C GLU A 641 5.34 -24.56 -2.39
N LEU A 642 4.34 -23.82 -2.88
CA LEU A 642 2.93 -24.17 -2.67
C LEU A 642 2.47 -25.36 -3.51
N VAL A 643 2.97 -25.50 -4.74
CA VAL A 643 2.57 -26.61 -5.64
C VAL A 643 3.28 -27.89 -5.25
N PHE A 644 4.61 -27.87 -5.12
CA PHE A 644 5.39 -29.07 -4.81
C PHE A 644 5.36 -29.42 -3.32
N GLY A 645 5.40 -28.45 -2.42
CA GLY A 645 5.44 -28.70 -0.98
C GLY A 645 4.20 -29.38 -0.41
N TYR A 646 3.05 -29.25 -1.07
CA TYR A 646 1.81 -29.94 -0.70
C TYR A 646 1.45 -31.12 -1.62
N ASN A 647 2.25 -31.37 -2.66
CA ASN A 647 2.03 -32.48 -3.57
C ASN A 647 2.67 -33.76 -3.00
N ARG A 648 1.89 -34.53 -2.24
CA ARG A 648 2.32 -35.83 -1.75
C ARG A 648 2.07 -36.88 -2.80
N HIS A 649 3.15 -37.42 -3.38
CA HIS A 649 3.06 -38.58 -4.26
C HIS A 649 2.62 -39.81 -3.44
N PRO A 650 1.68 -40.64 -3.93
CA PRO A 650 1.39 -41.95 -3.30
C PRO A 650 2.64 -42.81 -3.31
N GLY A 651 3.27 -43.06 -2.23
CA GLY A 651 4.56 -43.75 -2.11
C GLY A 651 5.72 -42.82 -1.74
N TRP A 652 5.45 -41.52 -1.50
CA TRP A 652 6.42 -40.63 -0.87
C TRP A 652 6.68 -41.13 0.54
N ASP A 653 7.92 -41.57 0.79
CA ASP A 653 8.46 -41.79 2.13
C ASP A 653 9.30 -40.56 2.49
N ASP A 654 9.10 -39.99 3.68
CA ASP A 654 9.90 -38.88 4.17
C ASP A 654 11.41 -39.23 4.28
N ASN A 655 11.74 -40.55 4.21
CA ASN A 655 13.11 -41.06 4.14
C ASN A 655 13.64 -41.22 2.74
N GLU A 656 12.80 -41.18 1.69
CA GLU A 656 13.27 -41.17 0.33
C GLU A 656 13.63 -39.72 -0.08
N ALA A 657 14.91 -39.45 -0.26
CA ALA A 657 15.34 -38.23 -0.89
C ALA A 657 14.71 -38.12 -2.30
N CYS A 658 14.28 -36.92 -2.71
CA CYS A 658 13.78 -36.68 -4.07
C CYS A 658 14.81 -37.02 -5.16
N TYR A 659 16.05 -37.23 -4.78
CA TYR A 659 17.16 -37.56 -5.65
C TYR A 659 17.84 -38.82 -5.12
N HIS A 660 18.05 -39.81 -5.99
CA HIS A 660 18.98 -40.87 -5.71
C HIS A 660 20.42 -40.36 -5.75
N ALA A 661 21.32 -40.95 -5.00
CA ALA A 661 22.73 -40.54 -4.96
C ALA A 661 23.36 -40.50 -6.37
N ASP A 662 22.98 -41.43 -7.22
CA ASP A 662 23.45 -41.53 -8.62
C ASP A 662 22.98 -40.33 -9.48
N GLU A 663 21.80 -39.81 -9.22
CA GLU A 663 21.29 -38.63 -9.91
C GLU A 663 22.06 -37.36 -9.50
N LEU A 664 22.44 -37.22 -8.24
CA LEU A 664 23.30 -36.14 -7.77
C LEU A 664 24.69 -36.16 -8.40
N ILE A 665 25.27 -37.40 -8.56
CA ILE A 665 26.56 -37.59 -9.25
C ILE A 665 26.44 -37.20 -10.72
N ALA A 666 25.35 -37.60 -11.39
CA ALA A 666 25.09 -37.21 -12.78
C ALA A 666 24.91 -35.70 -12.96
N LEU A 667 24.25 -35.02 -12.00
CA LEU A 667 24.11 -33.57 -12.00
C LEU A 667 25.44 -32.84 -11.72
N GLU A 668 26.30 -33.42 -10.87
CA GLU A 668 27.64 -32.88 -10.61
C GLU A 668 28.50 -32.81 -11.88
N ALA A 669 28.35 -33.78 -12.76
CA ALA A 669 29.03 -33.81 -14.05
C ALA A 669 28.60 -32.67 -15.00
N LEU A 670 27.46 -32.02 -14.75
CA LEU A 670 26.99 -30.87 -15.51
C LEU A 670 27.58 -29.53 -15.03
N ILE A 671 28.29 -29.52 -13.91
CA ILE A 671 28.90 -28.30 -13.38
C ILE A 671 30.10 -27.91 -14.24
N PRO A 672 30.12 -26.73 -14.89
CA PRO A 672 31.23 -26.33 -15.74
C PRO A 672 32.58 -26.32 -14.98
N GLY A 673 33.58 -27.01 -15.55
CA GLY A 673 34.94 -27.07 -14.97
C GLY A 673 35.14 -28.14 -13.92
N ILE A 674 34.10 -28.90 -13.57
CA ILE A 674 34.26 -30.14 -12.79
C ILE A 674 34.39 -31.29 -13.76
N THR A 675 35.56 -31.93 -13.77
CA THR A 675 35.73 -33.27 -14.37
C THR A 675 35.07 -34.24 -13.41
N ALA A 676 34.00 -34.89 -13.83
CA ALA A 676 33.42 -36.00 -13.08
C ALA A 676 34.53 -36.97 -12.75
N GLY A 677 34.68 -37.32 -11.48
CA GLY A 677 35.53 -38.42 -11.07
C GLY A 677 35.07 -39.69 -11.79
N PRO A 678 35.89 -40.72 -11.88
CA PRO A 678 35.48 -41.96 -12.52
C PRO A 678 34.20 -42.47 -11.86
N THR A 679 33.14 -42.53 -12.64
CA THR A 679 31.87 -43.17 -12.25
C THR A 679 32.09 -44.68 -12.22
N ASP A 680 32.86 -45.16 -11.26
CA ASP A 680 33.02 -46.61 -11.00
C ASP A 680 31.90 -47.15 -10.11
N VAL A 681 30.71 -46.58 -10.20
CA VAL A 681 29.50 -47.26 -9.75
C VAL A 681 28.96 -48.02 -10.96
N VAL A 682 29.63 -49.05 -11.34
CA VAL A 682 29.06 -50.08 -12.21
C VAL A 682 28.16 -50.93 -11.32
N ASP A 683 26.85 -50.78 -11.48
CA ASP A 683 25.90 -51.75 -10.95
C ASP A 683 26.35 -53.13 -11.44
N GLU A 684 26.57 -54.05 -10.51
CA GLU A 684 26.88 -55.46 -10.82
C GLU A 684 25.79 -56.16 -11.65
N ASP A 685 24.66 -55.47 -11.90
CA ASP A 685 23.52 -55.95 -12.69
C ASP A 685 23.26 -55.10 -13.94
N GLY A 686 24.21 -54.98 -14.83
CA GLY A 686 24.04 -54.58 -16.23
C GLY A 686 22.97 -53.52 -16.55
N GLY A 687 23.33 -52.26 -16.42
CA GLY A 687 22.78 -51.13 -17.18
C GLY A 687 21.27 -51.01 -17.29
N HIS A 688 20.58 -50.60 -16.22
CA HIS A 688 19.26 -49.99 -16.36
C HIS A 688 19.36 -48.49 -16.61
N PRO A 689 18.65 -47.93 -17.62
CA PRO A 689 18.59 -46.51 -17.80
C PRO A 689 18.04 -45.86 -16.53
N MET A 690 18.69 -44.77 -16.06
CA MET A 690 18.27 -44.03 -14.89
C MET A 690 16.74 -43.88 -14.89
N LYS A 691 16.06 -44.49 -13.95
CA LYS A 691 14.66 -44.19 -13.68
C LYS A 691 14.63 -42.79 -13.14
N ALA A 692 14.10 -41.86 -13.93
CA ALA A 692 13.81 -40.52 -13.44
C ALA A 692 13.08 -40.64 -12.11
N GLY A 693 13.64 -40.03 -11.05
CA GLY A 693 13.07 -40.08 -9.72
C GLY A 693 11.61 -39.60 -9.68
N PRO A 694 10.84 -39.92 -8.66
CA PRO A 694 9.42 -39.60 -8.56
C PRO A 694 9.07 -38.11 -8.74
N CYS A 695 10.01 -37.20 -8.52
CA CYS A 695 9.83 -35.77 -8.74
C CYS A 695 9.77 -35.36 -10.22
N ALA A 696 10.33 -36.15 -11.15
CA ALA A 696 10.36 -35.80 -12.56
C ALA A 696 9.02 -36.02 -13.29
N LYS A 697 8.08 -36.76 -12.70
CA LYS A 697 6.77 -37.05 -13.27
C LYS A 697 5.68 -36.97 -12.22
N ALA A 698 5.39 -35.74 -11.73
CA ALA A 698 4.14 -35.53 -11.04
C ALA A 698 3.01 -35.36 -12.08
N PRO A 699 2.12 -36.37 -12.27
CA PRO A 699 1.08 -36.30 -13.27
C PRO A 699 0.20 -35.07 -13.04
N GLY A 700 -0.04 -34.25 -14.08
CA GLY A 700 -0.86 -33.07 -14.04
C GLY A 700 -0.13 -31.77 -13.67
N LEU A 701 1.19 -31.80 -13.36
CA LEU A 701 2.00 -30.61 -13.10
C LEU A 701 2.84 -30.15 -14.29
N GLU A 702 2.78 -30.81 -15.43
CA GLU A 702 3.53 -30.44 -16.64
C GLU A 702 3.23 -28.96 -17.08
N PRO A 703 2.00 -28.44 -16.99
CA PRO A 703 1.76 -27.05 -17.32
C PRO A 703 2.50 -26.09 -16.38
N PHE A 704 2.59 -26.41 -15.09
CA PHE A 704 3.34 -25.62 -14.12
C PHE A 704 4.84 -25.64 -14.41
N GLN A 705 5.40 -26.82 -14.70
CA GLN A 705 6.81 -26.97 -15.07
C GLN A 705 7.17 -26.18 -16.33
N ARG A 706 6.29 -26.16 -17.33
CA ARG A 706 6.46 -25.34 -18.54
C ARG A 706 6.43 -23.85 -18.22
N LEU A 707 5.49 -23.40 -17.36
CA LEU A 707 5.43 -22.02 -16.91
C LEU A 707 6.69 -21.64 -16.13
N ARG A 708 7.20 -22.53 -15.28
CA ARG A 708 8.44 -22.32 -14.53
C ARG A 708 9.64 -22.14 -15.45
N THR A 709 9.84 -23.05 -16.40
CA THR A 709 10.91 -22.97 -17.39
C THR A 709 10.80 -21.68 -18.22
N LYS A 710 9.58 -21.29 -18.60
CA LYS A 710 9.36 -20.05 -19.34
C LYS A 710 9.69 -18.84 -18.47
N LEU A 711 9.29 -18.83 -17.19
CA LEU A 711 9.55 -17.77 -16.25
C LEU A 711 11.06 -17.53 -16.07
N ASP A 712 11.81 -18.62 -15.85
CA ASP A 712 13.28 -18.56 -15.70
C ASP A 712 13.94 -18.03 -16.99
N GLY A 713 13.46 -18.44 -18.17
CA GLY A 713 13.91 -17.91 -19.45
C GLY A 713 13.61 -16.41 -19.66
N CYS A 714 12.54 -15.89 -19.04
CA CYS A 714 12.19 -14.46 -19.10
C CYS A 714 13.10 -13.56 -18.24
N LEU A 715 13.97 -14.14 -17.39
CA LEU A 715 15.01 -13.37 -16.67
C LEU A 715 16.16 -12.93 -17.58
N THR A 716 16.19 -13.41 -18.83
CA THR A 716 17.23 -13.04 -19.82
C THR A 716 17.30 -11.52 -19.96
N GLY A 717 18.51 -10.98 -19.80
CA GLY A 717 18.79 -9.55 -19.93
C GLY A 717 18.51 -8.70 -18.66
N SER A 718 17.92 -9.26 -17.62
CA SER A 718 17.61 -8.52 -16.38
C SER A 718 18.86 -8.01 -15.67
N GLY A 719 19.95 -8.80 -15.65
CA GLY A 719 21.25 -8.37 -15.14
C GLY A 719 21.82 -7.19 -15.93
N LEU A 720 21.73 -7.24 -17.27
CA LEU A 720 22.17 -6.14 -18.13
C LEU A 720 21.33 -4.86 -17.93
N ALA A 721 20.02 -5.00 -17.68
CA ALA A 721 19.18 -3.84 -17.34
C ALA A 721 19.61 -3.23 -16.00
N ARG A 722 19.90 -4.05 -15.01
CA ARG A 722 20.40 -3.59 -13.71
C ARG A 722 21.78 -2.91 -13.83
N ASP A 723 22.67 -3.43 -14.69
CA ASP A 723 23.95 -2.78 -15.01
C ASP A 723 23.75 -1.38 -15.58
N ARG A 724 22.85 -1.23 -16.56
CA ARG A 724 22.55 0.08 -17.18
C ARG A 724 21.90 1.05 -16.19
N ALA A 725 20.96 0.57 -15.37
CA ALA A 725 20.37 1.38 -14.31
C ALA A 725 21.45 1.84 -13.30
N ALA A 726 22.33 0.95 -12.89
CA ALA A 726 23.45 1.25 -12.00
C ALA A 726 24.42 2.27 -12.62
N GLU A 727 24.75 2.12 -13.89
CA GLU A 727 25.58 3.09 -14.61
C GLU A 727 24.90 4.46 -14.70
N ALA A 728 23.60 4.50 -14.98
CA ALA A 728 22.82 5.74 -15.04
C ALA A 728 22.84 6.49 -13.70
N LEU A 729 22.83 5.79 -12.56
CA LEU A 729 22.92 6.41 -11.23
C LEU A 729 24.22 7.21 -11.03
N THR A 730 25.31 6.84 -11.69
CA THR A 730 26.57 7.60 -11.62
C THR A 730 26.49 8.96 -12.33
N LYS A 731 25.46 9.14 -13.17
CA LYS A 731 25.21 10.32 -13.99
C LYS A 731 24.06 11.19 -13.50
N VAL A 732 23.38 10.79 -12.41
CA VAL A 732 22.26 11.55 -11.85
C VAL A 732 22.74 12.90 -11.33
N MET A 733 22.12 13.98 -11.81
CA MET A 733 22.34 15.31 -11.29
C MET A 733 21.60 15.50 -9.97
N ILE A 734 22.31 15.99 -8.95
CA ILE A 734 21.76 16.28 -7.64
C ILE A 734 21.54 17.79 -7.55
N PRO A 735 20.31 18.30 -7.35
CA PRO A 735 20.06 19.71 -7.14
C PRO A 735 20.86 20.25 -5.96
N ALA A 736 21.21 21.51 -6.00
CA ALA A 736 21.86 22.20 -4.89
C ALA A 736 20.91 22.42 -3.71
N ALA A 737 19.61 22.51 -3.99
CA ALA A 737 18.60 22.65 -2.95
C ALA A 737 18.48 21.36 -2.15
N LEU A 738 18.44 21.49 -0.84
CA LEU A 738 18.27 20.40 0.10
C LEU A 738 16.84 20.37 0.61
N ASP A 739 16.33 19.18 0.82
CA ASP A 739 15.01 18.98 1.42
C ASP A 739 15.02 19.18 2.95
N TYR A 740 16.22 19.25 3.53
CA TYR A 740 16.41 19.32 4.98
C TYR A 740 17.28 20.51 5.36
N PRO A 741 16.99 21.15 6.48
CA PRO A 741 17.88 22.19 7.01
C PRO A 741 19.27 21.63 7.22
N ALA A 742 20.28 22.43 6.87
CA ALA A 742 21.67 22.11 7.12
C ALA A 742 21.98 22.17 8.63
#